data_4c2ab8625ae9a561d741e1a3e404dfd2
#
_entry.id   4c2ab8625ae9a561d741e1a3e404dfd2
#
_cell.length_a   1.000
_cell.length_b   1.000
_cell.length_c   1.000
_cell.angle_alpha   90.00
_cell.angle_beta   90.00
_cell.angle_gamma   90.00
#
_symmetry.space_group_name_H-M   'P 1'
#
loop_
_entity.id
_entity.type
_entity.pdbx_description
1 polymer ?
#
loop_
_entity_poly.entity_id
_entity_poly.type
_entity_poly.pdbx_seq_one_letter_code
_entity_poly.pdbx_strand_id
1 'polypeptide(L)'
;MGATEIARKLGMANESSVRTLLEQDKEGKIYQTRNTAEYLEKQLKQKGMIDVGKDVEKDMGITRDKLDIAIQMLENKGYNLYVGRIKQDPSNPSKQTTQKVLADKDKEYKEIYEPGKVKSLNDYKSYDNGETFEKKFTYPESMDINRIKIKYSEEGGTKSDGLIELRPGVEDISLGKSLYAQVRILVDHDRYMKGMAVYGDPKDFPDGVDVIFHTNKSNKVAPRDVLKPIKNDPENPFGSNIKDADQGGQRWYTDEHGVKRLGLINKRSDQNDWNEWADSLSSQFLSKQSESLVKKQLDKAIQNKVEEFEQIKSLMVPTIRKYYLEKFASECDANAVDLKAASLPGQKYHVIIPSDTLSDKEIYAPGYANGTKLALVRYPHGGTFEIPILTVNNKDPQGIKRIGKQSIDAVCINHNVAERLSGADFDGDTVMCIPTGSNTTSRIISTNRLKDLENFDNKLEYGTKKVIENGKEVYYSRYGEKIRPMVDGPEKQKNMGIVSNLISDMTLQGATEKEIARAVKHSMVVIDAPKHKLDWKQSYADNGIEELQKKYQPKFDKDGKPTGEGGGAFTLISKSSGDIRVDKRQGDARINLPGKTWYDKNKPLGSLVYITAEDNKLYHPVDKFDKKTGIKTVKTIDGKYIEYNMYDKDDYKKYNPTYYKTVTTLSGKNITYNMNNKEEYNKYNPMPKLDDQGNVYYTNKKGDLKYTTESVKKPVKIMSPDKKITYLAEKGTDISKNMAETNDARTLLSPYAGNIERYYAEFANKMKNLANTARIDMVNTPNLAYSRQAANTFAKEVSSLNAKLNTAQKNSPLEREAHRLTNAEIRQREIERERDMVHDPKLKPLTAEEKRKMNARLMAKNRELVGAKSRKDRSITIDDNEWNAILAGAISDSKLKTILDNSDPKILRERAMPKETRKLNSTQVGRIKALSASGKTLKQIAEQMGVSVSTISEYLKGG
;
A
#
# COMPACT_ATOMS: atom_id res chain seq x y z
N MET A 1 42.74 32.77 12.14
CA MET A 1 43.18 31.52 11.45
C MET A 1 42.36 31.37 10.16
N GLY A 2 43.01 31.05 9.05
CA GLY A 2 42.32 30.76 7.79
C GLY A 2 41.72 29.36 7.79
N ALA A 3 40.78 29.06 6.88
CA ALA A 3 40.10 27.76 6.78
C ALA A 3 41.08 26.57 6.66
N THR A 4 42.16 26.78 5.91
CA THR A 4 43.21 25.80 5.70
C THR A 4 43.98 25.46 6.99
N GLU A 5 44.24 26.47 7.81
CA GLU A 5 44.93 26.29 9.10
C GLU A 5 44.06 25.62 10.14
N ILE A 6 42.76 25.95 10.12
CA ILE A 6 41.73 25.31 10.98
C ILE A 6 41.57 23.84 10.56
N ALA A 7 41.46 23.54 9.28
CA ALA A 7 41.36 22.18 8.77
C ALA A 7 42.55 21.33 9.19
N ARG A 8 43.77 21.88 9.07
CA ARG A 8 45.01 21.20 9.50
C ARG A 8 45.02 20.92 11.00
N LYS A 9 44.62 21.88 11.84
CA LYS A 9 44.58 21.73 13.30
C LYS A 9 43.53 20.73 13.78
N LEU A 10 42.44 20.60 13.03
CA LEU A 10 41.35 19.65 13.30
C LEU A 10 41.54 18.27 12.63
N GLY A 11 42.70 18.08 11.92
CA GLY A 11 42.94 16.82 11.20
C GLY A 11 41.98 16.52 10.06
N MET A 12 41.36 17.58 9.50
CA MET A 12 40.37 17.43 8.39
C MET A 12 41.07 17.34 7.06
N ALA A 13 40.65 16.39 6.22
CA ALA A 13 41.21 16.17 4.89
C ALA A 13 40.83 17.24 3.85
N ASN A 14 39.86 18.08 4.12
CA ASN A 14 39.34 19.05 3.15
C ASN A 14 39.01 20.42 3.78
N GLU A 15 39.64 21.48 3.26
CA GLU A 15 39.40 22.86 3.72
C GLU A 15 38.03 23.41 3.31
N SER A 16 37.40 22.82 2.27
CA SER A 16 36.10 23.29 1.78
C SER A 16 34.99 23.14 2.83
N SER A 17 35.04 22.06 3.59
CA SER A 17 34.11 21.84 4.70
C SER A 17 34.28 22.90 5.80
N VAL A 18 35.52 23.30 6.09
CA VAL A 18 35.80 24.37 7.06
C VAL A 18 35.35 25.73 6.54
N ARG A 19 35.53 26.01 5.25
CA ARG A 19 35.03 27.25 4.62
C ARG A 19 33.52 27.36 4.73
N THR A 20 32.80 26.29 4.37
CA THR A 20 31.33 26.22 4.47
C THR A 20 30.89 26.44 5.92
N LEU A 21 31.55 25.79 6.89
CA LEU A 21 31.23 25.95 8.30
C LEU A 21 31.53 27.37 8.79
N LEU A 22 32.63 28.00 8.36
CA LEU A 22 32.95 29.39 8.69
C LEU A 22 31.98 30.41 8.05
N GLU A 23 31.50 30.13 6.84
CA GLU A 23 30.45 30.94 6.20
C GLU A 23 29.12 30.81 6.95
N GLN A 24 28.78 29.63 7.37
CA GLN A 24 27.57 29.35 8.18
C GLN A 24 27.70 29.97 9.58
N ASP A 25 28.91 29.97 10.18
CA ASP A 25 29.18 30.58 11.48
C ASP A 25 29.04 32.12 11.45
N LYS A 26 29.36 32.77 10.32
CA LYS A 26 29.09 34.19 10.11
C LYS A 26 27.62 34.56 10.29
N GLU A 27 26.74 33.59 10.04
CA GLU A 27 25.28 33.75 10.27
C GLU A 27 24.85 33.20 11.64
N GLY A 28 25.77 32.74 12.50
CA GLY A 28 25.47 32.11 13.79
C GLY A 28 24.78 30.74 13.73
N LYS A 29 24.68 30.14 12.55
CA LYS A 29 23.98 28.86 12.32
C LYS A 29 24.63 27.67 13.02
N ILE A 30 25.97 27.66 13.11
CA ILE A 30 26.69 26.56 13.78
C ILE A 30 26.42 26.57 15.28
N TYR A 31 26.48 27.72 15.89
CA TYR A 31 26.17 27.86 17.30
C TYR A 31 24.74 27.43 17.62
N GLN A 32 23.78 27.91 16.82
CA GLN A 32 22.37 27.54 16.94
C GLN A 32 22.08 26.06 16.69
N THR A 33 23.00 25.32 16.06
CA THR A 33 22.84 23.91 15.68
C THR A 33 23.52 22.95 16.67
N ARG A 34 24.31 23.48 17.61
CA ARG A 34 25.08 22.66 18.57
C ARG A 34 24.19 21.70 19.37
N ASN A 35 23.11 22.18 19.94
CA ASN A 35 22.20 21.38 20.74
C ASN A 35 21.55 20.27 19.92
N THR A 36 21.20 20.55 18.65
CA THR A 36 20.69 19.52 17.72
C THR A 36 21.75 18.44 17.45
N ALA A 37 23.02 18.80 17.22
CA ALA A 37 24.08 17.84 17.00
C ALA A 37 24.36 17.00 18.26
N GLU A 38 24.37 17.60 19.44
CA GLU A 38 24.51 16.88 20.72
C GLU A 38 23.35 15.91 20.96
N TYR A 39 22.12 16.30 20.63
CA TYR A 39 20.97 15.41 20.68
C TYR A 39 21.12 14.22 19.73
N LEU A 40 21.46 14.43 18.47
CA LEU A 40 21.68 13.36 17.49
C LEU A 40 22.81 12.42 17.94
N GLU A 41 23.92 12.94 18.47
CA GLU A 41 25.01 12.14 18.98
C GLU A 41 24.59 11.26 20.16
N LYS A 42 23.78 11.81 21.08
CA LYS A 42 23.18 11.03 22.16
C LYS A 42 22.29 9.90 21.65
N GLN A 43 21.47 10.17 20.62
CA GLN A 43 20.63 9.15 20.00
C GLN A 43 21.47 8.08 19.31
N LEU A 44 22.54 8.47 18.60
CA LEU A 44 23.48 7.52 17.99
C LEU A 44 24.13 6.58 19.01
N LYS A 45 24.62 7.13 20.11
CA LYS A 45 25.23 6.33 21.20
C LYS A 45 24.23 5.35 21.83
N GLN A 46 22.93 5.71 21.88
CA GLN A 46 21.87 4.86 22.45
C GLN A 46 21.34 3.81 21.46
N LYS A 47 21.19 4.19 20.21
CA LYS A 47 20.48 3.40 19.18
C LYS A 47 21.40 2.72 18.18
N GLY A 48 22.66 3.15 18.09
CA GLY A 48 23.68 2.66 17.19
C GLY A 48 23.55 3.19 15.76
N MET A 49 22.35 3.19 15.19
CA MET A 49 22.05 3.68 13.83
C MET A 49 20.70 4.40 13.83
N ILE A 50 20.66 5.60 13.27
CA ILE A 50 19.46 6.44 13.25
C ILE A 50 19.10 6.88 11.83
N ASP A 51 17.79 6.91 11.53
CA ASP A 51 17.27 7.45 10.27
C ASP A 51 17.25 8.97 10.33
N VAL A 52 17.95 9.62 9.40
CA VAL A 52 18.00 11.07 9.20
C VAL A 52 17.52 11.47 7.80
N GLY A 53 16.68 10.63 7.20
CA GLY A 53 16.18 10.76 5.84
C GLY A 53 15.08 11.81 5.69
N LYS A 54 14.16 11.53 4.79
CA LYS A 54 13.11 12.46 4.40
C LYS A 54 12.11 12.68 5.56
N ASP A 55 11.71 13.93 5.72
CA ASP A 55 10.73 14.41 6.69
C ASP A 55 11.14 14.28 8.20
N VAL A 56 12.34 13.79 8.49
CA VAL A 56 12.85 13.67 9.87
C VAL A 56 12.97 15.05 10.54
N GLU A 57 13.36 16.06 9.79
CA GLU A 57 13.43 17.45 10.30
C GLU A 57 12.06 17.95 10.78
N LYS A 58 10.99 17.59 10.11
CA LYS A 58 9.62 17.96 10.50
C LYS A 58 9.18 17.22 11.75
N ASP A 59 9.48 15.93 11.80
CA ASP A 59 9.18 15.09 12.95
C ASP A 59 9.93 15.56 14.19
N MET A 60 11.16 16.05 14.00
CA MET A 60 11.99 16.61 15.05
C MET A 60 11.61 18.07 15.41
N GLY A 61 10.82 18.77 14.60
CA GLY A 61 10.46 20.18 14.80
C GLY A 61 11.62 21.15 14.57
N ILE A 62 12.50 20.83 13.63
CA ILE A 62 13.67 21.65 13.25
C ILE A 62 13.67 21.96 11.75
N THR A 63 14.45 22.95 11.34
CA THR A 63 14.65 23.23 9.91
C THR A 63 15.56 22.19 9.27
N ARG A 64 15.41 21.96 7.97
CA ARG A 64 16.26 21.04 7.22
C ARG A 64 17.72 21.46 7.24
N ASP A 65 18.00 22.75 7.11
CA ASP A 65 19.36 23.30 7.16
C ASP A 65 20.02 22.97 8.51
N LYS A 66 19.29 23.09 9.61
CA LYS A 66 19.78 22.79 10.96
C LYS A 66 20.12 21.29 11.10
N LEU A 67 19.28 20.40 10.55
CA LEU A 67 19.56 18.97 10.53
C LEU A 67 20.81 18.64 9.70
N ASP A 68 20.93 19.21 8.51
CA ASP A 68 22.05 18.96 7.61
C ASP A 68 23.38 19.47 8.22
N ILE A 69 23.37 20.64 8.86
CA ILE A 69 24.54 21.16 9.60
C ILE A 69 24.90 20.24 10.77
N ALA A 70 23.91 19.79 11.54
CA ALA A 70 24.14 18.88 12.68
C ALA A 70 24.75 17.54 12.22
N ILE A 71 24.25 16.98 11.11
CA ILE A 71 24.82 15.78 10.48
C ILE A 71 26.28 16.02 10.10
N GLN A 72 26.56 17.14 9.42
CA GLN A 72 27.93 17.47 9.01
C GLN A 72 28.89 17.64 10.22
N MET A 73 28.38 18.21 11.30
CA MET A 73 29.16 18.29 12.57
C MET A 73 29.50 16.89 13.11
N LEU A 74 28.59 15.92 12.98
CA LEU A 74 28.80 14.55 13.41
C LEU A 74 29.71 13.77 12.46
N GLU A 75 29.63 13.99 11.16
CA GLU A 75 30.58 13.43 10.19
C GLU A 75 32.01 13.89 10.49
N ASN A 76 32.18 15.16 10.88
CA ASN A 76 33.47 15.69 11.33
C ASN A 76 33.97 15.08 12.66
N LYS A 77 33.08 14.54 13.47
CA LYS A 77 33.43 13.78 14.71
C LYS A 77 33.71 12.30 14.44
N GLY A 78 33.60 11.80 13.22
CA GLY A 78 33.92 10.43 12.87
C GLY A 78 32.73 9.51 12.63
N TYR A 79 31.50 10.03 12.62
CA TYR A 79 30.32 9.30 12.13
C TYR A 79 30.24 9.37 10.61
N ASN A 80 29.40 8.55 10.01
CA ASN A 80 29.23 8.55 8.56
C ASN A 80 27.74 8.57 8.15
N LEU A 81 27.43 9.33 7.11
CA LEU A 81 26.10 9.37 6.51
C LEU A 81 26.02 8.37 5.35
N TYR A 82 25.28 7.29 5.56
CA TYR A 82 25.00 6.28 4.55
C TYR A 82 23.71 6.60 3.80
N VAL A 83 23.77 6.53 2.48
CA VAL A 83 22.63 6.80 1.61
C VAL A 83 22.32 5.58 0.76
N GLY A 84 21.15 4.99 0.91
CA GLY A 84 20.78 3.79 0.20
C GLY A 84 19.30 3.74 -0.15
N ARG A 85 18.95 2.83 -1.07
CA ARG A 85 17.55 2.57 -1.42
C ARG A 85 17.03 1.37 -0.64
N ILE A 86 15.96 1.58 0.09
CA ILE A 86 15.24 0.52 0.80
C ILE A 86 13.85 0.35 0.23
N LYS A 87 13.29 -0.84 0.42
CA LYS A 87 11.90 -1.13 0.07
C LYS A 87 11.00 -0.57 1.17
N GLN A 88 10.08 0.33 0.81
CA GLN A 88 9.09 0.87 1.74
C GLN A 88 8.07 -0.18 2.19
N ASP A 89 7.78 -1.13 1.32
CA ASP A 89 6.77 -2.15 1.54
C ASP A 89 7.35 -3.50 1.11
N PRO A 90 7.48 -4.47 2.04
CA PRO A 90 7.96 -5.82 1.70
C PRO A 90 7.11 -6.51 0.63
N SER A 91 5.82 -6.15 0.53
CA SER A 91 4.88 -6.71 -0.44
C SER A 91 4.96 -6.04 -1.82
N ASN A 92 5.55 -4.85 -1.91
CA ASN A 92 5.68 -4.09 -3.17
C ASN A 92 7.13 -3.66 -3.44
N PRO A 93 7.91 -4.52 -4.14
CA PRO A 93 9.33 -4.25 -4.43
C PRO A 93 9.60 -3.01 -5.27
N SER A 94 8.60 -2.49 -5.98
CA SER A 94 8.74 -1.29 -6.81
C SER A 94 8.68 0.01 -6.00
N LYS A 95 8.11 -0.02 -4.80
CA LYS A 95 8.11 1.12 -3.88
C LYS A 95 9.44 1.18 -3.13
N GLN A 96 10.42 1.81 -3.76
CA GLN A 96 11.72 2.11 -3.13
C GLN A 96 11.75 3.57 -2.68
N THR A 97 12.30 3.79 -1.49
CA THR A 97 12.64 5.12 -0.99
C THR A 97 14.12 5.22 -0.72
N THR A 98 14.68 6.41 -0.79
CA THR A 98 16.05 6.66 -0.37
C THR A 98 16.05 6.88 1.13
N GLN A 99 16.74 6.03 1.85
CA GLN A 99 16.98 6.18 3.28
C GLN A 99 18.36 6.77 3.51
N LYS A 100 18.45 7.74 4.42
CA LYS A 100 19.70 8.31 4.93
C LYS A 100 19.87 7.85 6.36
N VAL A 101 20.97 7.16 6.63
CA VAL A 101 21.27 6.60 7.95
C VAL A 101 22.57 7.18 8.47
N LEU A 102 22.55 7.73 9.67
CA LEU A 102 23.73 8.17 10.37
C LEU A 102 24.16 7.07 11.33
N ALA A 103 25.42 6.67 11.26
CA ALA A 103 26.02 5.58 12.04
C ALA A 103 27.53 5.76 12.19
N ASP A 104 28.18 4.85 12.95
CA ASP A 104 29.64 4.80 13.04
C ASP A 104 30.31 4.55 11.68
N LYS A 105 31.54 5.06 11.52
CA LYS A 105 32.26 5.08 10.24
C LYS A 105 32.58 3.71 9.67
N ASP A 106 32.72 2.71 10.52
CA ASP A 106 33.20 1.37 10.15
C ASP A 106 32.08 0.36 9.87
N LYS A 107 30.85 0.83 9.70
CA LYS A 107 29.72 -0.04 9.42
C LYS A 107 29.71 -0.52 7.97
N GLU A 108 29.51 -1.82 7.78
CA GLU A 108 29.27 -2.38 6.45
C GLU A 108 27.88 -2.00 5.94
N TYR A 109 27.77 -1.79 4.62
CA TYR A 109 26.51 -1.40 3.98
C TYR A 109 25.36 -2.38 4.24
N LYS A 110 25.66 -3.67 4.41
CA LYS A 110 24.66 -4.69 4.75
C LYS A 110 24.09 -4.53 6.15
N GLU A 111 24.90 -4.15 7.11
CA GLU A 111 24.48 -3.96 8.51
C GLU A 111 23.52 -2.79 8.63
N ILE A 112 23.74 -1.74 7.83
CA ILE A 112 22.99 -0.48 7.90
C ILE A 112 21.57 -0.64 7.41
N TYR A 113 21.34 -1.48 6.39
CA TYR A 113 20.01 -1.68 5.81
C TYR A 113 19.35 -3.00 6.22
N GLU A 114 19.82 -3.64 7.28
CA GLU A 114 19.12 -4.76 7.88
C GLU A 114 17.79 -4.32 8.51
N PRO A 115 16.67 -5.02 8.22
CA PRO A 115 15.38 -4.67 8.79
C PRO A 115 15.40 -4.58 10.32
N GLY A 116 14.91 -3.47 10.87
CA GLY A 116 14.79 -3.25 12.32
C GLY A 116 16.05 -2.77 13.04
N LYS A 117 17.22 -2.70 12.38
CA LYS A 117 18.44 -2.16 13.00
C LYS A 117 18.51 -0.64 12.98
N VAL A 118 18.01 -0.01 11.93
CA VAL A 118 17.93 1.45 11.85
C VAL A 118 16.76 1.94 12.70
N LYS A 119 17.03 2.81 13.64
CA LYS A 119 16.05 3.33 14.58
C LYS A 119 15.58 4.73 14.20
N SER A 120 14.30 4.99 14.43
CA SER A 120 13.70 6.30 14.19
C SER A 120 14.10 7.32 15.26
N LEU A 121 14.08 8.59 14.86
CA LEU A 121 14.25 9.75 15.76
C LEU A 121 12.90 10.31 16.28
N ASN A 122 11.81 9.62 16.01
CA ASN A 122 10.46 10.11 16.31
C ASN A 122 10.10 10.21 17.81
N ASP A 123 10.98 9.78 18.71
CA ASP A 123 10.72 9.76 20.15
C ASP A 123 10.70 11.14 20.79
N TYR A 124 11.33 12.13 20.14
CA TYR A 124 11.51 13.49 20.66
C TYR A 124 11.17 14.53 19.61
N LYS A 125 10.69 15.69 20.05
CA LYS A 125 10.39 16.86 19.23
C LYS A 125 10.93 18.12 19.87
N SER A 126 11.38 19.04 19.06
CA SER A 126 11.73 20.39 19.45
C SER A 126 10.60 21.35 19.08
N TYR A 127 10.30 22.29 19.95
CA TYR A 127 9.34 23.36 19.69
C TYR A 127 10.01 24.75 19.57
N ASP A 128 11.32 24.78 19.77
CA ASP A 128 12.19 25.97 19.71
C ASP A 128 13.29 25.82 18.65
N ASN A 129 12.97 25.08 17.56
CA ASN A 129 13.88 24.83 16.44
C ASN A 129 15.21 24.20 16.86
N GLY A 130 15.22 23.25 17.80
CA GLY A 130 16.36 22.42 18.14
C GLY A 130 17.24 22.96 19.26
N GLU A 131 16.79 23.94 20.03
CA GLU A 131 17.45 24.36 21.26
C GLU A 131 17.23 23.35 22.39
N THR A 132 15.98 22.83 22.48
CA THR A 132 15.60 21.79 23.43
C THR A 132 14.87 20.64 22.71
N PHE A 133 14.99 19.41 23.20
CA PHE A 133 14.27 18.25 22.71
C PHE A 133 13.49 17.62 23.85
N GLU A 134 12.18 17.66 23.74
CA GLU A 134 11.25 17.03 24.66
C GLU A 134 10.81 15.67 24.15
N LYS A 135 10.55 14.72 25.04
CA LYS A 135 10.05 13.40 24.66
C LYS A 135 8.67 13.57 24.04
N LYS A 136 8.53 13.17 22.79
CA LYS A 136 7.30 13.31 21.99
C LYS A 136 6.18 12.46 22.54
N PHE A 137 6.53 11.32 23.14
CA PHE A 137 5.62 10.40 23.78
C PHE A 137 5.94 10.34 25.28
N THR A 138 5.09 10.97 26.06
CA THR A 138 4.77 10.39 27.35
C THR A 138 3.76 9.28 27.10
N TYR A 139 3.89 8.12 27.77
CA TYR A 139 2.79 7.18 27.86
C TYR A 139 1.53 7.98 28.24
N PRO A 140 0.35 7.61 27.67
CA PRO A 140 -0.91 8.15 28.19
C PRO A 140 -0.89 7.99 29.69
N GLU A 141 -1.42 8.93 30.43
CA GLU A 141 -1.63 8.77 31.85
C GLU A 141 -2.45 7.51 32.11
N SER A 142 -2.13 6.82 33.18
CA SER A 142 -2.78 5.56 33.51
C SER A 142 -4.10 5.81 34.21
N MET A 143 -5.14 5.12 33.75
CA MET A 143 -6.42 5.05 34.44
C MET A 143 -6.33 4.12 35.65
N ASP A 144 -6.94 4.49 36.76
CA ASP A 144 -7.13 3.61 37.90
C ASP A 144 -8.19 2.54 37.55
N ILE A 145 -7.91 1.27 37.87
CA ILE A 145 -8.82 0.15 37.60
C ILE A 145 -10.16 0.32 38.31
N ASN A 146 -10.24 1.01 39.44
CA ASN A 146 -11.48 1.28 40.15
C ASN A 146 -12.47 2.13 39.35
N ARG A 147 -12.01 2.89 38.36
CA ARG A 147 -12.88 3.60 37.44
C ARG A 147 -13.49 2.72 36.34
N ILE A 148 -13.13 1.41 36.33
CA ILE A 148 -13.52 0.46 35.30
C ILE A 148 -14.41 -0.62 35.88
N LYS A 149 -15.62 -0.75 35.36
CA LYS A 149 -16.48 -1.91 35.59
C LYS A 149 -16.27 -2.94 34.48
N ILE A 150 -15.87 -4.14 34.84
CA ILE A 150 -15.83 -5.27 33.91
C ILE A 150 -17.23 -5.89 33.84
N LYS A 151 -17.77 -6.00 32.62
CA LYS A 151 -19.00 -6.71 32.34
C LYS A 151 -18.65 -8.10 31.82
N TYR A 152 -18.74 -9.08 32.68
CA TYR A 152 -18.33 -10.46 32.41
C TYR A 152 -19.36 -11.24 31.58
N SER A 153 -18.97 -12.44 31.13
CA SER A 153 -19.83 -13.33 30.33
C SER A 153 -21.17 -13.62 31.02
N GLU A 154 -21.16 -13.84 32.32
CA GLU A 154 -22.34 -14.10 33.13
C GLU A 154 -23.29 -12.89 33.21
N GLU A 155 -22.76 -11.71 33.01
CA GLU A 155 -23.51 -10.44 32.96
C GLU A 155 -23.89 -10.04 31.52
N GLY A 156 -23.66 -10.91 30.55
CA GLY A 156 -23.94 -10.67 29.14
C GLY A 156 -22.80 -9.96 28.38
N GLY A 157 -21.60 -9.88 28.97
CA GLY A 157 -20.43 -9.24 28.32
C GLY A 157 -20.02 -9.93 27.03
N THR A 158 -20.27 -11.24 26.88
CA THR A 158 -20.02 -11.99 25.63
C THR A 158 -20.72 -11.39 24.43
N LYS A 159 -21.94 -10.85 24.61
CA LYS A 159 -22.71 -10.25 23.50
C LYS A 159 -22.08 -9.01 22.90
N SER A 160 -21.17 -8.38 23.61
CA SER A 160 -20.49 -7.15 23.19
C SER A 160 -18.98 -7.22 23.46
N ASP A 161 -18.38 -8.41 23.37
CA ASP A 161 -16.96 -8.62 23.66
C ASP A 161 -16.08 -7.64 22.88
N GLY A 162 -15.23 -6.89 23.60
CA GLY A 162 -14.39 -5.86 23.04
C GLY A 162 -15.01 -4.46 22.97
N LEU A 163 -16.28 -4.28 23.39
CA LEU A 163 -16.88 -2.95 23.51
C LEU A 163 -16.41 -2.26 24.79
N ILE A 164 -16.15 -0.97 24.68
CA ILE A 164 -15.80 -0.05 25.76
C ILE A 164 -16.85 1.05 25.80
N GLU A 165 -17.70 1.07 26.81
CA GLU A 165 -18.66 2.16 27.02
C GLU A 165 -18.02 3.22 27.91
N LEU A 166 -18.06 4.47 27.46
CA LEU A 166 -17.49 5.63 28.14
C LEU A 166 -18.62 6.45 28.76
N ARG A 167 -18.43 6.91 30.02
CA ARG A 167 -19.36 7.84 30.66
C ARG A 167 -19.35 9.18 29.92
N PRO A 168 -20.48 9.69 29.41
CA PRO A 168 -20.54 11.00 28.78
C PRO A 168 -20.17 12.13 29.75
N GLY A 169 -19.47 13.16 29.26
CA GLY A 169 -19.13 14.33 30.06
C GLY A 169 -17.84 14.23 30.86
N VAL A 170 -17.14 13.09 30.83
CA VAL A 170 -15.85 12.91 31.50
C VAL A 170 -14.74 13.27 30.50
N GLU A 171 -14.02 14.37 30.77
CA GLU A 171 -13.11 15.00 29.80
C GLU A 171 -11.86 14.17 29.49
N ASP A 172 -11.27 13.52 30.49
CA ASP A 172 -10.03 12.75 30.33
C ASP A 172 -10.20 11.47 29.50
N ILE A 173 -11.44 10.97 29.36
CA ILE A 173 -11.79 9.80 28.52
C ILE A 173 -12.67 10.20 27.33
N SER A 174 -12.77 11.45 27.00
CA SER A 174 -13.61 11.92 25.91
C SER A 174 -13.01 11.53 24.55
N LEU A 175 -13.84 10.99 23.64
CA LEU A 175 -13.47 10.77 22.22
C LEU A 175 -13.39 12.09 21.43
N GLY A 176 -13.62 13.22 22.09
CA GLY A 176 -13.75 14.52 21.45
C GLY A 176 -15.06 14.60 20.69
N LYS A 177 -14.98 14.77 19.39
CA LYS A 177 -16.16 14.96 18.52
C LYS A 177 -16.64 13.66 17.87
N SER A 178 -15.91 12.57 18.05
CA SER A 178 -16.25 11.25 17.53
C SER A 178 -17.29 10.56 18.43
N LEU A 179 -18.20 9.82 17.83
CA LEU A 179 -19.15 8.98 18.56
C LEU A 179 -18.57 7.61 18.89
N TYR A 180 -17.64 7.14 18.07
CA TYR A 180 -16.95 5.85 18.23
C TYR A 180 -15.51 5.93 17.76
N ALA A 181 -14.64 5.14 18.37
CA ALA A 181 -13.24 4.98 17.95
C ALA A 181 -12.68 3.64 18.44
N GLN A 182 -11.74 3.08 17.71
CA GLN A 182 -10.91 1.99 18.24
C GLN A 182 -9.84 2.58 19.15
N VAL A 183 -9.79 2.13 20.40
CA VAL A 183 -8.94 2.76 21.42
C VAL A 183 -8.03 1.79 22.15
N ARG A 184 -7.02 2.37 22.80
CA ARG A 184 -6.19 1.76 23.84
C ARG A 184 -6.20 2.69 25.04
N ILE A 185 -6.39 2.12 26.24
CA ILE A 185 -6.37 2.85 27.52
C ILE A 185 -5.40 2.13 28.44
N LEU A 186 -4.39 2.84 28.92
CA LEU A 186 -3.44 2.34 29.92
C LEU A 186 -4.15 2.26 31.29
N VAL A 187 -3.95 1.16 32.01
CA VAL A 187 -4.56 0.92 33.32
C VAL A 187 -3.48 0.47 34.30
N ASP A 188 -3.47 1.06 35.50
CA ASP A 188 -2.54 0.73 36.58
C ASP A 188 -1.07 0.60 36.14
N HIS A 189 -0.66 1.39 35.11
CA HIS A 189 0.69 1.50 34.55
C HIS A 189 1.25 0.26 33.86
N ASP A 190 0.63 -0.93 33.98
CA ASP A 190 1.18 -2.17 33.45
C ASP A 190 0.16 -3.02 32.66
N ARG A 191 -1.08 -2.56 32.57
CA ARG A 191 -2.15 -3.20 31.79
C ARG A 191 -2.70 -2.22 30.77
N TYR A 192 -3.37 -2.76 29.76
CA TYR A 192 -4.14 -1.92 28.85
C TYR A 192 -5.44 -2.58 28.40
N MET A 193 -6.41 -1.74 28.16
CA MET A 193 -7.71 -2.07 27.60
C MET A 193 -7.67 -1.79 26.08
N LYS A 194 -8.22 -2.71 25.29
CA LYS A 194 -8.33 -2.61 23.84
C LYS A 194 -9.76 -2.85 23.42
N GLY A 195 -10.35 -1.99 22.62
CA GLY A 195 -11.71 -2.20 22.11
C GLY A 195 -12.22 -1.07 21.23
N MET A 196 -13.50 -1.20 20.82
CA MET A 196 -14.28 -0.11 20.26
C MET A 196 -14.92 0.68 21.39
N ALA A 197 -14.60 1.95 21.49
CA ALA A 197 -15.19 2.87 22.44
C ALA A 197 -16.42 3.54 21.83
N VAL A 198 -17.50 3.61 22.61
CA VAL A 198 -18.73 4.35 22.33
C VAL A 198 -19.18 5.03 23.62
N TYR A 199 -20.08 6.03 23.54
CA TYR A 199 -20.69 6.58 24.75
C TYR A 199 -21.84 5.70 25.24
N GLY A 200 -21.78 5.33 26.54
CA GLY A 200 -22.81 4.56 27.22
C GLY A 200 -23.99 5.42 27.72
N ASP A 201 -24.96 4.79 28.38
CA ASP A 201 -26.02 5.54 29.11
C ASP A 201 -25.48 5.97 30.48
N PRO A 202 -25.58 7.25 30.86
CA PRO A 202 -25.13 7.69 32.19
C PRO A 202 -25.67 6.87 33.34
N LYS A 203 -26.88 6.30 33.18
CA LYS A 203 -27.54 5.48 34.21
C LYS A 203 -26.87 4.12 34.46
N ASP A 204 -26.10 3.62 33.47
CA ASP A 204 -25.47 2.30 33.54
C ASP A 204 -24.14 2.34 34.33
N PHE A 205 -23.66 3.55 34.64
CA PHE A 205 -22.40 3.74 35.34
C PHE A 205 -22.63 3.93 36.86
N PRO A 206 -22.17 2.98 37.71
CA PRO A 206 -22.14 3.21 39.15
C PRO A 206 -21.29 4.44 39.52
N ASP A 207 -21.44 4.90 40.74
CA ASP A 207 -20.61 6.00 41.28
C ASP A 207 -19.14 5.61 41.24
N GLY A 208 -18.30 6.54 40.78
CA GLY A 208 -16.85 6.36 40.59
C GLY A 208 -16.44 5.52 39.37
N VAL A 209 -17.38 4.94 38.61
CA VAL A 209 -17.09 4.19 37.40
C VAL A 209 -17.30 5.08 36.16
N ASP A 210 -16.28 5.20 35.34
CA ASP A 210 -16.32 6.01 34.11
C ASP A 210 -16.25 5.16 32.84
N VAL A 211 -15.85 3.89 32.97
CA VAL A 211 -15.70 2.96 31.84
C VAL A 211 -16.37 1.63 32.16
N ILE A 212 -17.13 1.07 31.21
CA ILE A 212 -17.62 -0.30 31.26
C ILE A 212 -16.95 -1.07 30.12
N PHE A 213 -16.18 -2.10 30.48
CA PHE A 213 -15.49 -2.95 29.51
C PHE A 213 -16.16 -4.31 29.42
N HIS A 214 -16.61 -4.67 28.22
CA HIS A 214 -17.30 -5.93 27.94
C HIS A 214 -16.30 -7.02 27.58
N THR A 215 -16.49 -8.22 28.15
CA THR A 215 -15.61 -9.36 27.91
C THR A 215 -16.38 -10.69 27.90
N ASN A 216 -15.84 -11.65 27.15
CA ASN A 216 -16.31 -13.02 27.13
C ASN A 216 -15.69 -13.88 28.26
N LYS A 217 -14.86 -13.28 29.11
CA LYS A 217 -14.29 -14.00 30.26
C LYS A 217 -15.29 -14.15 31.39
N SER A 218 -15.13 -15.24 32.17
CA SER A 218 -15.93 -15.49 33.37
C SER A 218 -15.54 -14.56 34.52
N ASN A 219 -16.49 -14.27 35.42
CA ASN A 219 -16.30 -13.46 36.64
C ASN A 219 -15.32 -14.08 37.65
N LYS A 220 -14.88 -15.31 37.41
CA LYS A 220 -13.77 -15.94 38.17
C LYS A 220 -12.40 -15.36 37.85
N VAL A 221 -12.30 -14.61 36.76
CA VAL A 221 -11.06 -13.90 36.35
C VAL A 221 -11.07 -12.53 37.01
N ALA A 222 -9.98 -12.21 37.74
CA ALA A 222 -9.87 -10.92 38.40
C ALA A 222 -9.91 -9.78 37.36
N PRO A 223 -10.47 -8.59 37.66
CA PRO A 223 -10.60 -7.48 36.74
C PRO A 223 -9.30 -7.12 36.03
N ARG A 224 -8.19 -7.10 36.74
CA ARG A 224 -6.85 -6.83 36.20
C ARG A 224 -6.38 -7.86 35.18
N ASP A 225 -6.74 -9.14 35.38
CA ASP A 225 -6.33 -10.24 34.49
C ASP A 225 -7.24 -10.38 33.27
N VAL A 226 -8.36 -9.66 33.25
CA VAL A 226 -9.16 -9.44 32.03
C VAL A 226 -8.40 -8.57 31.05
N LEU A 227 -7.68 -7.56 31.54
CA LEU A 227 -6.92 -6.63 30.74
C LEU A 227 -5.63 -7.26 30.21
N LYS A 228 -5.08 -6.67 29.14
CA LYS A 228 -3.84 -7.16 28.52
C LYS A 228 -2.64 -6.55 29.21
N PRO A 229 -1.58 -7.33 29.53
CA PRO A 229 -0.34 -6.75 30.01
C PRO A 229 0.32 -5.91 28.89
N ILE A 230 0.93 -4.78 29.26
CA ILE A 230 1.75 -4.03 28.31
C ILE A 230 2.91 -4.90 27.81
N LYS A 231 3.30 -4.70 26.57
CA LYS A 231 4.43 -5.41 25.99
C LYS A 231 5.73 -4.75 26.39
N ASN A 232 6.77 -5.54 26.54
CA ASN A 232 8.14 -5.04 26.73
C ASN A 232 8.74 -4.55 25.40
N ASP A 233 8.00 -3.66 24.73
CA ASP A 233 8.35 -3.00 23.49
C ASP A 233 7.99 -1.52 23.63
N PRO A 234 8.97 -0.64 23.89
CA PRO A 234 8.70 0.78 24.14
C PRO A 234 8.01 1.49 22.97
N GLU A 235 8.20 1.00 21.74
CA GLU A 235 7.56 1.59 20.56
C GLU A 235 6.12 1.07 20.37
N ASN A 236 5.82 -0.14 20.87
CA ASN A 236 4.52 -0.78 20.71
C ASN A 236 3.97 -1.38 22.01
N PRO A 237 3.88 -0.62 23.10
CA PRO A 237 3.53 -1.16 24.41
C PRO A 237 2.13 -1.78 24.45
N PHE A 238 1.21 -1.29 23.61
CA PHE A 238 -0.16 -1.79 23.46
C PHE A 238 -0.30 -2.84 22.34
N GLY A 239 0.81 -3.43 21.87
CA GLY A 239 0.81 -4.25 20.65
C GLY A 239 0.57 -3.45 19.37
N SER A 240 0.76 -2.15 19.45
CA SER A 240 0.64 -1.17 18.36
C SER A 240 1.27 0.15 18.81
N ASN A 241 1.75 0.97 17.87
CA ASN A 241 2.34 2.27 18.15
C ASN A 241 1.35 3.17 18.91
N ILE A 242 1.86 3.94 19.85
CA ILE A 242 1.10 5.03 20.46
C ILE A 242 1.02 6.16 19.43
N LYS A 243 -0.19 6.65 19.18
CA LYS A 243 -0.39 7.88 18.42
C LYS A 243 -0.45 9.06 19.38
N ASP A 244 0.33 10.10 19.10
CA ASP A 244 0.30 11.33 19.87
C ASP A 244 -0.91 12.23 19.52
N ALA A 245 -1.03 13.35 20.20
CA ALA A 245 -2.11 14.31 19.97
C ALA A 245 -2.06 14.90 18.56
N ASP A 246 -0.86 15.16 18.01
CA ASP A 246 -0.68 15.73 16.67
C ASP A 246 -1.13 14.73 15.58
N GLN A 247 -1.03 13.42 15.88
CA GLN A 247 -1.50 12.33 15.00
C GLN A 247 -2.96 11.92 15.27
N GLY A 248 -3.67 12.65 16.14
CA GLY A 248 -5.05 12.36 16.49
C GLY A 248 -5.23 11.15 17.44
N GLY A 249 -4.13 10.65 18.03
CA GLY A 249 -4.20 9.52 18.97
C GLY A 249 -4.68 9.92 20.35
N GLN A 250 -4.19 11.04 20.88
CA GLN A 250 -4.56 11.56 22.20
C GLN A 250 -5.24 12.94 22.05
N ARG A 251 -6.08 13.29 23.01
CA ARG A 251 -6.78 14.57 23.04
C ARG A 251 -6.25 15.42 24.18
N TRP A 252 -5.98 16.70 23.89
CA TRP A 252 -5.74 17.71 24.92
C TRP A 252 -7.09 18.18 25.50
N TYR A 253 -7.17 18.31 26.80
CA TYR A 253 -8.27 18.95 27.50
C TYR A 253 -7.74 19.86 28.59
N THR A 254 -8.59 20.77 29.12
CA THR A 254 -8.26 21.64 30.25
C THR A 254 -9.01 21.10 31.45
N ASP A 255 -8.28 20.79 32.53
CA ASP A 255 -8.88 20.28 33.76
C ASP A 255 -9.63 21.41 34.54
N GLU A 256 -10.26 21.03 35.62
CA GLU A 256 -11.02 21.94 36.50
C GLU A 256 -10.16 23.08 37.13
N HIS A 257 -8.84 22.90 37.16
CA HIS A 257 -7.86 23.90 37.63
C HIS A 257 -7.30 24.74 36.49
N GLY A 258 -7.80 24.63 35.26
CA GLY A 258 -7.33 25.34 34.08
C GLY A 258 -6.01 24.84 33.51
N VAL A 259 -5.52 23.68 33.95
CA VAL A 259 -4.28 23.09 33.46
C VAL A 259 -4.56 22.23 32.23
N LYS A 260 -3.76 22.39 31.17
CA LYS A 260 -3.83 21.60 29.94
C LYS A 260 -3.21 20.22 30.17
N ARG A 261 -4.02 19.17 29.98
CA ARG A 261 -3.63 17.75 30.16
C ARG A 261 -3.94 16.92 28.93
N LEU A 262 -3.24 15.81 28.79
CA LEU A 262 -3.55 14.78 27.79
C LEU A 262 -4.60 13.83 28.34
N GLY A 263 -5.57 13.46 27.50
CA GLY A 263 -6.56 12.43 27.85
C GLY A 263 -5.94 11.04 27.98
N LEU A 264 -6.64 10.17 28.69
CA LEU A 264 -6.23 8.78 28.97
C LEU A 264 -6.37 7.85 27.77
N ILE A 265 -7.15 8.25 26.75
CA ILE A 265 -7.43 7.46 25.56
C ILE A 265 -6.36 7.67 24.50
N ASN A 266 -5.84 6.56 23.94
CA ASN A 266 -5.08 6.58 22.70
C ASN A 266 -5.94 5.97 21.57
N LYS A 267 -6.43 6.82 20.66
CA LYS A 267 -7.23 6.40 19.52
C LYS A 267 -6.34 5.76 18.45
N ARG A 268 -6.75 4.58 17.95
CA ARG A 268 -6.09 3.88 16.86
C ARG A 268 -6.69 4.22 15.50
N SER A 269 -8.00 4.12 15.43
CA SER A 269 -8.81 4.51 14.29
C SER A 269 -9.98 5.31 14.81
N ASP A 270 -10.24 6.42 14.22
CA ASP A 270 -11.33 7.32 14.58
C ASP A 270 -12.51 7.15 13.65
N GLN A 271 -13.64 7.67 14.00
CA GLN A 271 -14.83 7.74 13.12
C GLN A 271 -14.43 8.25 11.72
N ASN A 272 -14.87 7.56 10.67
CA ASN A 272 -14.53 7.73 9.25
C ASN A 272 -13.13 7.27 8.78
N ASP A 273 -12.32 6.61 9.63
CA ASP A 273 -11.06 6.01 9.20
C ASP A 273 -11.24 4.66 8.48
N TRP A 274 -12.40 4.01 8.63
CA TRP A 274 -12.70 2.70 8.04
C TRP A 274 -13.34 2.75 6.66
N ASN A 275 -13.70 3.91 6.16
CA ASN A 275 -14.38 4.05 4.88
C ASN A 275 -13.44 3.84 3.70
N GLU A 276 -13.12 2.60 3.41
CA GLU A 276 -12.40 2.20 2.21
C GLU A 276 -13.39 1.74 1.13
N TRP A 277 -13.26 2.31 -0.06
CA TRP A 277 -14.01 1.85 -1.22
C TRP A 277 -13.44 0.50 -1.66
N ALA A 278 -14.28 -0.53 -1.68
CA ALA A 278 -13.91 -1.81 -2.24
C ALA A 278 -14.13 -1.77 -3.76
N ASP A 279 -13.09 -1.39 -4.51
CA ASP A 279 -13.17 -1.22 -5.97
C ASP A 279 -13.25 -2.54 -6.75
N SER A 280 -13.03 -3.67 -6.07
CA SER A 280 -13.03 -4.99 -6.69
C SER A 280 -13.60 -6.05 -5.75
N LEU A 281 -13.97 -7.19 -6.33
CA LEU A 281 -14.36 -8.40 -5.60
C LEU A 281 -13.26 -9.45 -5.68
N SER A 282 -12.97 -10.09 -4.55
CA SER A 282 -12.00 -11.17 -4.48
C SER A 282 -12.52 -12.44 -5.16
N SER A 283 -11.64 -13.21 -5.76
CA SER A 283 -11.94 -14.52 -6.34
C SER A 283 -12.44 -15.52 -5.29
N GLN A 284 -11.91 -15.46 -4.06
CA GLN A 284 -12.37 -16.31 -2.96
C GLN A 284 -13.84 -16.10 -2.59
N PHE A 285 -14.31 -14.86 -2.62
CA PHE A 285 -15.72 -14.56 -2.39
C PHE A 285 -16.59 -15.04 -3.56
N LEU A 286 -16.23 -14.61 -4.78
CA LEU A 286 -17.02 -14.90 -5.97
C LEU A 286 -17.10 -16.40 -6.29
N SER A 287 -16.04 -17.17 -6.05
CA SER A 287 -16.03 -18.62 -6.29
C SER A 287 -17.08 -19.40 -5.49
N LYS A 288 -17.62 -18.78 -4.45
CA LYS A 288 -18.69 -19.32 -3.59
C LYS A 288 -20.09 -18.78 -3.95
N GLN A 289 -20.18 -18.05 -5.05
CA GLN A 289 -21.42 -17.45 -5.55
C GLN A 289 -21.93 -18.15 -6.81
N SER A 290 -23.06 -17.73 -7.36
CA SER A 290 -23.61 -18.32 -8.57
C SER A 290 -22.71 -18.07 -9.78
N GLU A 291 -22.63 -19.06 -10.67
CA GLU A 291 -21.85 -18.96 -11.91
C GLU A 291 -22.27 -17.71 -12.74
N SER A 292 -23.56 -17.41 -12.76
CA SER A 292 -24.08 -16.23 -13.48
C SER A 292 -23.56 -14.91 -12.91
N LEU A 293 -23.44 -14.82 -11.58
CA LEU A 293 -22.88 -13.63 -10.93
C LEU A 293 -21.38 -13.52 -11.20
N VAL A 294 -20.65 -14.63 -11.08
CA VAL A 294 -19.21 -14.70 -11.39
C VAL A 294 -18.96 -14.21 -12.80
N LYS A 295 -19.62 -14.84 -13.78
CA LYS A 295 -19.46 -14.48 -15.20
C LYS A 295 -19.77 -13.02 -15.46
N LYS A 296 -20.89 -12.50 -14.92
CA LYS A 296 -21.30 -11.11 -15.08
C LYS A 296 -20.27 -10.12 -14.55
N GLN A 297 -19.68 -10.37 -13.37
CA GLN A 297 -18.69 -9.46 -12.78
C GLN A 297 -17.34 -9.54 -13.50
N LEU A 298 -16.94 -10.70 -13.98
CA LEU A 298 -15.73 -10.87 -14.79
C LEU A 298 -15.88 -10.18 -16.15
N ASP A 299 -17.01 -10.41 -16.85
CA ASP A 299 -17.28 -9.77 -18.14
C ASP A 299 -17.32 -8.24 -18.00
N LYS A 300 -17.94 -7.71 -16.92
CA LYS A 300 -17.96 -6.28 -16.63
C LYS A 300 -16.54 -5.72 -16.39
N ALA A 301 -15.69 -6.43 -15.67
CA ALA A 301 -14.30 -6.01 -15.47
C ALA A 301 -13.53 -5.96 -16.79
N ILE A 302 -13.74 -6.96 -17.66
CA ILE A 302 -13.14 -6.98 -19.01
C ILE A 302 -13.63 -5.80 -19.83
N GLN A 303 -14.95 -5.57 -19.88
CA GLN A 303 -15.55 -4.48 -20.63
C GLN A 303 -15.01 -3.12 -20.18
N ASN A 304 -14.96 -2.87 -18.87
CA ASN A 304 -14.39 -1.63 -18.32
C ASN A 304 -12.94 -1.43 -18.80
N LYS A 305 -12.13 -2.50 -18.81
CA LYS A 305 -10.75 -2.42 -19.28
C LYS A 305 -10.62 -2.25 -20.79
N VAL A 306 -11.50 -2.85 -21.58
CA VAL A 306 -11.55 -2.61 -23.05
C VAL A 306 -11.89 -1.15 -23.34
N GLU A 307 -12.90 -0.61 -22.68
CA GLU A 307 -13.28 0.80 -22.84
C GLU A 307 -12.16 1.75 -22.44
N GLU A 308 -11.48 1.45 -21.34
CA GLU A 308 -10.30 2.21 -20.89
C GLU A 308 -9.16 2.15 -21.92
N PHE A 309 -8.88 0.98 -22.48
CA PHE A 309 -7.87 0.81 -23.53
C PHE A 309 -8.15 1.63 -24.78
N GLU A 310 -9.39 1.59 -25.29
CA GLU A 310 -9.77 2.37 -26.47
C GLU A 310 -9.67 3.89 -26.20
N GLN A 311 -10.01 4.34 -25.01
CA GLN A 311 -9.77 5.73 -24.61
C GLN A 311 -8.28 6.09 -24.58
N ILE A 312 -7.42 5.21 -24.09
CA ILE A 312 -5.96 5.45 -24.09
C ILE A 312 -5.41 5.50 -25.53
N LYS A 313 -5.87 4.61 -26.41
CA LYS A 313 -5.48 4.62 -27.84
C LYS A 313 -5.83 5.91 -28.56
N SER A 314 -6.94 6.52 -28.19
CA SER A 314 -7.37 7.79 -28.78
C SER A 314 -6.55 9.01 -28.38
N LEU A 315 -5.63 8.88 -27.39
CA LEU A 315 -4.79 9.98 -26.96
C LEU A 315 -3.82 10.42 -28.08
N MET A 316 -3.82 11.72 -28.43
CA MET A 316 -3.06 12.25 -29.56
C MET A 316 -1.56 12.39 -29.27
N VAL A 317 -1.17 12.60 -28.01
CA VAL A 317 0.23 12.82 -27.62
C VAL A 317 0.95 11.49 -27.39
N PRO A 318 1.93 11.11 -28.20
CA PRO A 318 2.58 9.80 -28.12
C PRO A 318 3.17 9.48 -26.75
N THR A 319 3.87 10.41 -26.12
CA THR A 319 4.47 10.21 -24.79
C THR A 319 3.41 9.98 -23.71
N ILE A 320 2.30 10.71 -23.77
CA ILE A 320 1.17 10.55 -22.84
C ILE A 320 0.49 9.20 -23.07
N ARG A 321 0.27 8.84 -24.34
CA ARG A 321 -0.29 7.52 -24.69
C ARG A 321 0.59 6.40 -24.13
N LYS A 322 1.91 6.45 -24.35
CA LYS A 322 2.84 5.45 -23.80
C LYS A 322 2.78 5.34 -22.28
N TYR A 323 2.75 6.46 -21.60
CA TYR A 323 2.64 6.51 -20.15
C TYR A 323 1.40 5.79 -19.64
N TYR A 324 0.23 6.05 -20.26
CA TYR A 324 -1.01 5.37 -19.85
C TYR A 324 -1.05 3.92 -20.30
N LEU A 325 -0.49 3.56 -21.46
CA LEU A 325 -0.39 2.17 -21.90
C LEU A 325 0.48 1.34 -20.96
N GLU A 326 1.57 1.89 -20.43
CA GLU A 326 2.44 1.23 -19.46
C GLU A 326 1.70 0.94 -18.14
N LYS A 327 0.99 1.95 -17.60
CA LYS A 327 0.15 1.77 -16.40
C LYS A 327 -0.98 0.77 -16.63
N PHE A 328 -1.70 0.91 -17.71
CA PHE A 328 -2.79 0.02 -18.10
C PHE A 328 -2.33 -1.44 -18.23
N ALA A 329 -1.20 -1.68 -18.91
CA ALA A 329 -0.66 -3.03 -19.04
C ALA A 329 -0.31 -3.65 -17.67
N SER A 330 0.28 -2.86 -16.76
CA SER A 330 0.60 -3.29 -15.40
C SER A 330 -0.64 -3.60 -14.58
N GLU A 331 -1.69 -2.81 -14.70
CA GLU A 331 -2.97 -3.04 -14.03
C GLU A 331 -3.69 -4.28 -14.57
N CYS A 332 -3.69 -4.48 -15.89
CA CYS A 332 -4.25 -5.69 -16.49
C CYS A 332 -3.50 -6.95 -16.05
N ASP A 333 -2.18 -6.90 -15.96
CA ASP A 333 -1.39 -8.01 -15.42
C ASP A 333 -1.73 -8.29 -13.95
N ALA A 334 -1.84 -7.26 -13.12
CA ALA A 334 -2.24 -7.40 -11.73
C ALA A 334 -3.65 -8.03 -11.60
N ASN A 335 -4.61 -7.56 -12.41
CA ASN A 335 -5.96 -8.13 -12.42
C ASN A 335 -5.99 -9.60 -12.86
N ALA A 336 -5.15 -9.96 -13.83
CA ALA A 336 -5.01 -11.36 -14.29
C ALA A 336 -4.48 -12.29 -13.18
N VAL A 337 -3.58 -11.78 -12.34
CA VAL A 337 -2.94 -12.52 -11.24
C VAL A 337 -3.86 -12.64 -10.04
N ASP A 338 -4.35 -11.51 -9.57
CA ASP A 338 -5.17 -11.42 -8.36
C ASP A 338 -6.60 -11.87 -8.64
N LEU A 339 -6.96 -12.14 -9.89
CA LEU A 339 -8.30 -12.55 -10.33
C LEU A 339 -9.40 -11.63 -9.79
N LYS A 340 -9.14 -10.31 -9.79
CA LYS A 340 -10.04 -9.30 -9.27
C LYS A 340 -11.16 -8.98 -10.25
N ALA A 341 -12.39 -9.26 -9.86
CA ALA A 341 -13.58 -8.92 -10.62
C ALA A 341 -14.06 -7.49 -10.30
N ALA A 342 -14.99 -6.99 -11.12
CA ALA A 342 -15.62 -5.70 -10.87
C ALA A 342 -16.41 -5.71 -9.56
N SER A 343 -16.40 -4.57 -8.85
CA SER A 343 -17.19 -4.37 -7.64
C SER A 343 -18.69 -4.39 -7.90
N LEU A 344 -19.44 -4.73 -6.89
CA LEU A 344 -20.90 -4.63 -6.90
C LEU A 344 -21.35 -3.20 -6.53
N PRO A 345 -22.47 -2.72 -7.05
CA PRO A 345 -22.97 -1.40 -6.70
C PRO A 345 -23.22 -1.25 -5.20
N GLY A 346 -22.68 -0.18 -4.60
CA GLY A 346 -22.91 0.16 -3.19
C GLY A 346 -22.14 -0.69 -2.18
N GLN A 347 -21.19 -1.55 -2.60
CA GLN A 347 -20.34 -2.28 -1.64
C GLN A 347 -19.37 -1.33 -0.94
N LYS A 348 -19.25 -1.47 0.39
CA LYS A 348 -18.34 -0.67 1.23
C LYS A 348 -17.90 -1.46 2.45
N TYR A 349 -16.74 -1.12 3.00
CA TYR A 349 -16.28 -1.63 4.30
C TYR A 349 -16.82 -0.75 5.44
N HIS A 350 -17.23 -1.43 6.52
CA HIS A 350 -17.72 -0.78 7.74
C HIS A 350 -17.16 -1.49 8.97
N VAL A 351 -16.80 -0.73 10.00
CA VAL A 351 -16.54 -1.30 11.33
C VAL A 351 -17.86 -1.74 11.96
N ILE A 352 -17.83 -2.87 12.67
CA ILE A 352 -19.02 -3.37 13.36
C ILE A 352 -19.06 -2.90 14.81
N ILE A 353 -20.25 -2.52 15.27
CA ILE A 353 -20.55 -2.12 16.65
C ILE A 353 -21.80 -2.91 17.10
N PRO A 354 -21.87 -3.41 18.33
CA PRO A 354 -23.00 -4.21 18.76
C PRO A 354 -24.28 -3.37 18.91
N SER A 355 -25.43 -4.00 18.70
CA SER A 355 -26.74 -3.49 19.13
C SER A 355 -27.62 -4.66 19.59
N ASP A 356 -28.04 -4.61 20.83
CA ASP A 356 -28.91 -5.63 21.43
C ASP A 356 -30.39 -5.40 21.10
N THR A 357 -30.74 -4.23 20.60
CA THR A 357 -32.11 -3.87 20.17
C THR A 357 -32.42 -4.30 18.74
N LEU A 358 -31.41 -4.68 17.97
CA LEU A 358 -31.58 -5.30 16.65
C LEU A 358 -31.84 -6.80 16.78
N SER A 359 -32.69 -7.33 15.93
CA SER A 359 -32.81 -8.78 15.75
C SER A 359 -31.62 -9.33 14.94
N ASP A 360 -31.47 -10.66 14.92
CA ASP A 360 -30.46 -11.35 14.09
C ASP A 360 -30.68 -11.23 12.56
N LYS A 361 -31.79 -10.60 12.16
CA LYS A 361 -32.18 -10.34 10.76
C LYS A 361 -32.07 -8.87 10.36
N GLU A 362 -31.65 -8.02 11.27
CA GLU A 362 -31.60 -6.57 11.07
C GLU A 362 -30.17 -6.02 11.24
N ILE A 363 -29.96 -4.87 10.62
CA ILE A 363 -28.73 -4.09 10.72
C ILE A 363 -29.06 -2.60 10.77
N TYR A 364 -28.42 -1.86 11.64
CA TYR A 364 -28.45 -0.42 11.58
C TYR A 364 -27.29 0.06 10.68
N ALA A 365 -27.63 0.67 9.55
CA ALA A 365 -26.66 1.06 8.53
C ALA A 365 -27.11 2.38 7.85
N PRO A 366 -26.84 3.54 8.47
CA PRO A 366 -27.39 4.82 8.00
C PRO A 366 -26.90 5.26 6.61
N GLY A 367 -25.79 4.69 6.12
CA GLY A 367 -25.30 4.88 4.75
C GLY A 367 -26.15 4.21 3.66
N TYR A 368 -27.20 3.42 4.04
CA TYR A 368 -28.09 2.72 3.12
C TYR A 368 -29.55 3.06 3.45
N ALA A 369 -30.41 2.97 2.44
CA ALA A 369 -31.83 3.23 2.64
C ALA A 369 -32.47 2.19 3.57
N ASN A 370 -33.40 2.63 4.43
CA ASN A 370 -34.15 1.74 5.32
C ASN A 370 -34.88 0.64 4.54
N GLY A 371 -34.85 -0.59 5.01
CA GLY A 371 -35.44 -1.76 4.34
C GLY A 371 -34.53 -2.39 3.26
N THR A 372 -33.38 -1.79 2.93
CA THR A 372 -32.39 -2.40 2.02
C THR A 372 -31.89 -3.71 2.62
N LYS A 373 -31.74 -4.75 1.81
CA LYS A 373 -31.05 -5.98 2.23
C LYS A 373 -29.56 -5.87 1.98
N LEU A 374 -28.75 -6.14 2.99
CA LEU A 374 -27.30 -6.13 2.93
C LEU A 374 -26.76 -7.53 3.23
N ALA A 375 -25.90 -8.03 2.34
CA ALA A 375 -25.06 -9.20 2.62
C ALA A 375 -23.77 -8.70 3.29
N LEU A 376 -23.38 -9.31 4.41
CA LEU A 376 -22.19 -8.99 5.15
C LEU A 376 -21.12 -10.04 4.90
N VAL A 377 -19.89 -9.60 4.59
CA VAL A 377 -18.74 -10.49 4.34
C VAL A 377 -17.56 -10.00 5.15
N ARG A 378 -17.04 -10.87 6.03
CA ARG A 378 -15.76 -10.65 6.75
C ARG A 378 -14.70 -11.54 6.14
N TYR A 379 -13.49 -11.02 5.94
CA TYR A 379 -12.36 -11.79 5.42
C TYR A 379 -11.38 -12.17 6.55
N PRO A 380 -10.82 -13.39 6.49
CA PRO A 380 -11.15 -14.49 5.59
C PRO A 380 -12.51 -15.13 5.96
N HIS A 381 -13.29 -15.63 4.98
CA HIS A 381 -14.54 -16.32 5.25
C HIS A 381 -14.53 -17.75 4.69
N GLY A 382 -15.15 -18.67 5.42
CA GLY A 382 -15.19 -20.10 5.08
C GLY A 382 -16.15 -20.43 3.95
N GLY A 383 -17.28 -19.72 3.85
CA GLY A 383 -18.29 -20.05 2.85
C GLY A 383 -19.54 -19.17 2.93
N THR A 384 -20.56 -19.56 2.15
CA THR A 384 -21.85 -18.87 2.11
C THR A 384 -22.61 -18.92 3.42
N PHE A 385 -22.31 -19.87 4.29
CA PHE A 385 -22.88 -20.02 5.63
C PHE A 385 -22.42 -18.93 6.61
N GLU A 386 -21.32 -18.23 6.31
CA GLU A 386 -20.80 -17.09 7.06
C GLU A 386 -21.22 -15.74 6.46
N ILE A 387 -22.14 -15.73 5.50
CA ILE A 387 -22.64 -14.51 4.86
C ILE A 387 -24.07 -14.25 5.34
N PRO A 388 -24.31 -13.51 6.43
CA PRO A 388 -25.66 -13.11 6.81
C PRO A 388 -26.21 -12.10 5.82
N ILE A 389 -27.51 -12.20 5.52
CA ILE A 389 -28.28 -11.20 4.79
C ILE A 389 -29.23 -10.54 5.76
N LEU A 390 -29.05 -9.25 5.98
CA LEU A 390 -29.78 -8.44 6.96
C LEU A 390 -30.59 -7.35 6.30
N THR A 391 -31.70 -6.96 6.94
CA THR A 391 -32.53 -5.84 6.50
C THR A 391 -32.15 -4.58 7.28
N VAL A 392 -31.89 -3.50 6.58
CA VAL A 392 -31.55 -2.21 7.20
C VAL A 392 -32.74 -1.67 8.00
N ASN A 393 -32.52 -1.47 9.29
CA ASN A 393 -33.41 -0.83 10.24
C ASN A 393 -32.77 0.44 10.81
N ASN A 394 -32.96 1.58 10.12
CA ASN A 394 -32.39 2.86 10.54
C ASN A 394 -33.23 3.57 11.64
N LYS A 395 -34.14 2.84 12.28
CA LYS A 395 -34.91 3.32 13.45
C LYS A 395 -34.39 2.74 14.76
N ASP A 396 -33.37 1.87 14.72
CA ASP A 396 -32.78 1.26 15.89
C ASP A 396 -32.23 2.32 16.87
N PRO A 397 -32.79 2.39 18.11
CA PRO A 397 -32.45 3.47 19.04
C PRO A 397 -31.00 3.36 19.54
N GLN A 398 -30.48 2.15 19.71
CA GLN A 398 -29.15 1.91 20.20
C GLN A 398 -28.10 2.23 19.10
N GLY A 399 -28.39 1.88 17.85
CA GLY A 399 -27.55 2.23 16.71
C GLY A 399 -27.49 3.73 16.51
N ILE A 400 -28.63 4.43 16.58
CA ILE A 400 -28.67 5.91 16.52
C ILE A 400 -27.79 6.52 17.60
N LYS A 401 -27.86 6.00 18.83
CA LYS A 401 -27.07 6.50 19.96
C LYS A 401 -25.57 6.24 19.80
N ARG A 402 -25.19 5.03 19.35
CA ARG A 402 -23.78 4.58 19.28
C ARG A 402 -23.01 5.16 18.11
N ILE A 403 -23.61 5.24 16.93
CA ILE A 403 -22.90 5.67 15.70
C ILE A 403 -23.52 6.87 14.99
N GLY A 404 -24.66 7.36 15.43
CA GLY A 404 -25.34 8.51 14.82
C GLY A 404 -26.08 8.17 13.52
N LYS A 405 -26.83 9.16 12.99
CA LYS A 405 -27.64 8.99 11.78
C LYS A 405 -26.87 9.18 10.46
N GLN A 406 -25.63 9.62 10.52
CA GLN A 406 -24.82 9.97 9.34
C GLN A 406 -23.50 9.18 9.26
N SER A 407 -23.36 8.12 10.05
CA SER A 407 -22.18 7.25 9.95
C SER A 407 -22.04 6.67 8.54
N ILE A 408 -20.84 6.75 7.98
CA ILE A 408 -20.56 6.27 6.62
C ILE A 408 -19.63 5.05 6.62
N ASP A 409 -19.02 4.71 7.75
CA ASP A 409 -17.99 3.68 7.88
C ASP A 409 -18.22 2.73 9.08
N ALA A 410 -19.36 2.86 9.78
CA ALA A 410 -19.77 1.95 10.83
C ALA A 410 -21.18 1.44 10.61
N VAL A 411 -21.46 0.24 11.11
CA VAL A 411 -22.77 -0.39 11.18
C VAL A 411 -22.98 -1.04 12.53
N CYS A 412 -24.24 -1.14 12.99
CA CYS A 412 -24.53 -1.90 14.19
C CYS A 412 -25.23 -3.22 13.84
N ILE A 413 -24.83 -4.29 14.52
CA ILE A 413 -25.37 -5.65 14.34
C ILE A 413 -25.60 -6.34 15.69
N ASN A 414 -26.48 -7.32 15.69
CA ASN A 414 -26.68 -8.19 16.84
C ASN A 414 -25.46 -9.13 17.00
N HIS A 415 -25.18 -9.56 18.23
CA HIS A 415 -24.07 -10.48 18.54
C HIS A 415 -24.18 -11.83 17.82
N ASN A 416 -25.39 -12.38 17.60
CA ASN A 416 -25.57 -13.60 16.84
C ASN A 416 -25.11 -13.46 15.38
N VAL A 417 -25.24 -12.25 14.84
CA VAL A 417 -24.72 -11.94 13.50
C VAL A 417 -23.19 -11.90 13.51
N ALA A 418 -22.57 -11.29 14.53
CA ALA A 418 -21.12 -11.25 14.67
C ALA A 418 -20.51 -12.66 14.79
N GLU A 419 -21.13 -13.54 15.59
CA GLU A 419 -20.72 -14.95 15.67
C GLU A 419 -20.75 -15.66 14.31
N ARG A 420 -21.77 -15.37 13.49
CA ARG A 420 -21.89 -15.94 12.15
C ARG A 420 -20.82 -15.42 11.18
N LEU A 421 -20.26 -14.27 11.43
CA LEU A 421 -19.19 -13.64 10.64
C LEU A 421 -17.79 -14.15 11.04
N SER A 422 -17.59 -15.45 11.04
CA SER A 422 -16.31 -16.09 11.42
C SER A 422 -15.85 -15.73 12.83
N GLY A 423 -16.79 -15.61 13.78
CA GLY A 423 -16.49 -15.23 15.16
C GLY A 423 -15.93 -13.82 15.27
N ALA A 424 -16.52 -12.85 14.57
CA ALA A 424 -16.17 -11.44 14.69
C ALA A 424 -16.41 -10.95 16.12
N ASP A 425 -15.52 -10.13 16.64
CA ASP A 425 -15.68 -9.40 17.89
C ASP A 425 -15.82 -7.89 17.64
N PHE A 426 -16.17 -7.14 18.68
CA PHE A 426 -16.39 -5.71 18.60
C PHE A 426 -15.17 -4.89 19.02
N ASP A 427 -13.98 -5.39 18.75
CA ASP A 427 -12.72 -4.70 19.07
C ASP A 427 -12.13 -3.87 17.89
N GLY A 428 -12.91 -3.72 16.82
CA GLY A 428 -12.55 -2.99 15.61
C GLY A 428 -12.58 -3.83 14.33
N ASP A 429 -13.25 -4.99 14.37
CA ASP A 429 -13.49 -5.82 13.21
C ASP A 429 -14.35 -5.10 12.16
N THR A 430 -14.09 -5.38 10.90
CA THR A 430 -14.76 -4.77 9.75
C THR A 430 -15.46 -5.79 8.89
N VAL A 431 -16.55 -5.39 8.27
CA VAL A 431 -17.29 -6.18 7.29
C VAL A 431 -17.49 -5.41 5.99
N MET A 432 -17.49 -6.13 4.89
CA MET A 432 -17.93 -5.60 3.61
C MET A 432 -19.45 -5.75 3.53
N CYS A 433 -20.16 -4.63 3.41
CA CYS A 433 -21.60 -4.59 3.19
C CYS A 433 -21.90 -4.52 1.69
N ILE A 434 -22.74 -5.43 1.20
CA ILE A 434 -23.12 -5.53 -0.21
C ILE A 434 -24.65 -5.47 -0.32
N PRO A 435 -25.24 -4.43 -0.96
CA PRO A 435 -26.67 -4.42 -1.26
C PRO A 435 -27.07 -5.61 -2.12
N THR A 436 -28.10 -6.36 -1.69
CA THR A 436 -28.59 -7.57 -2.37
C THR A 436 -30.12 -7.64 -2.34
N GLY A 437 -30.74 -8.46 -3.21
CA GLY A 437 -32.18 -8.69 -3.24
C GLY A 437 -32.81 -8.51 -4.62
N SER A 438 -34.14 -8.64 -4.69
CA SER A 438 -34.90 -8.62 -5.94
C SER A 438 -34.85 -7.28 -6.72
N ASN A 439 -34.64 -6.18 -5.99
CA ASN A 439 -34.52 -4.84 -6.56
C ASN A 439 -33.08 -4.41 -6.84
N THR A 440 -32.09 -5.29 -6.61
CA THR A 440 -30.68 -5.03 -6.88
C THR A 440 -30.20 -5.94 -8.01
N THR A 441 -29.20 -5.50 -8.75
CA THR A 441 -28.57 -6.28 -9.83
C THR A 441 -27.76 -7.47 -9.32
N SER A 442 -27.73 -7.69 -8.00
CA SER A 442 -26.83 -8.66 -7.37
C SER A 442 -27.61 -9.52 -6.37
N ARG A 443 -27.73 -10.81 -6.70
CA ARG A 443 -28.25 -11.80 -5.76
C ARG A 443 -27.09 -12.55 -5.14
N ILE A 444 -26.79 -12.25 -3.87
CA ILE A 444 -25.75 -12.95 -3.11
C ILE A 444 -26.32 -14.24 -2.52
N ILE A 445 -25.57 -15.34 -2.67
CA ILE A 445 -25.90 -16.62 -2.03
C ILE A 445 -25.47 -16.58 -0.56
N SER A 446 -26.41 -16.91 0.30
CA SER A 446 -26.23 -17.12 1.74
C SER A 446 -26.91 -18.44 2.12
N THR A 447 -26.24 -19.28 2.90
CA THR A 447 -26.79 -20.54 3.42
C THR A 447 -26.86 -20.51 4.94
N ASN A 448 -27.55 -21.47 5.54
CA ASN A 448 -27.62 -21.57 6.98
C ASN A 448 -26.24 -21.85 7.58
N ARG A 449 -26.05 -21.53 8.87
CA ARG A 449 -24.85 -21.85 9.63
C ARG A 449 -24.62 -23.36 9.63
N LEU A 450 -23.37 -23.80 9.53
CA LEU A 450 -23.04 -25.23 9.59
C LEU A 450 -23.28 -25.75 11.02
N LYS A 451 -24.09 -26.80 11.14
CA LYS A 451 -24.46 -27.41 12.46
C LYS A 451 -23.22 -27.85 13.25
N ASP A 452 -22.21 -28.38 12.57
CA ASP A 452 -20.99 -28.89 13.22
C ASP A 452 -20.07 -27.79 13.77
N LEU A 453 -20.38 -26.50 13.49
CA LEU A 453 -19.68 -25.34 14.06
C LEU A 453 -20.42 -24.77 15.29
N GLU A 454 -21.65 -25.23 15.56
CA GLU A 454 -22.39 -24.79 16.73
C GLU A 454 -21.66 -25.26 17.98
N ASN A 455 -21.45 -24.35 18.94
CA ASN A 455 -20.76 -24.61 20.22
C ASN A 455 -19.26 -25.01 20.09
N PHE A 456 -18.63 -24.86 18.94
CA PHE A 456 -17.20 -25.10 18.80
C PHE A 456 -16.40 -23.97 19.46
N ASP A 457 -15.65 -24.30 20.52
CA ASP A 457 -14.72 -23.41 21.20
C ASP A 457 -13.28 -23.92 21.01
N ASN A 458 -12.50 -23.19 20.20
CA ASN A 458 -11.12 -23.55 19.89
C ASN A 458 -10.19 -23.56 21.12
N LYS A 459 -10.49 -22.74 22.15
CA LYS A 459 -9.70 -22.67 23.38
C LYS A 459 -10.03 -23.83 24.32
N LEU A 460 -11.29 -24.20 24.37
CA LEU A 460 -11.75 -25.35 25.19
C LEU A 460 -11.22 -26.65 24.58
N GLU A 461 -11.25 -26.80 23.27
CA GLU A 461 -10.84 -28.04 22.60
C GLU A 461 -9.32 -28.17 22.42
N TYR A 462 -8.61 -27.08 22.13
CA TYR A 462 -7.17 -27.11 21.81
C TYR A 462 -6.31 -26.21 22.69
N GLY A 463 -6.83 -25.77 23.83
CA GLY A 463 -6.07 -25.00 24.82
C GLY A 463 -4.92 -25.81 25.41
N THR A 464 -3.85 -25.11 25.78
CA THR A 464 -2.65 -25.72 26.35
C THR A 464 -2.38 -25.27 27.76
N LYS A 465 -1.70 -26.13 28.55
CA LYS A 465 -1.25 -25.81 29.89
C LYS A 465 0.17 -25.28 29.87
N LYS A 466 0.35 -24.07 30.37
CA LYS A 466 1.65 -23.45 30.54
C LYS A 466 2.34 -23.95 31.78
N VAL A 467 3.58 -24.41 31.69
CA VAL A 467 4.47 -24.81 32.78
C VAL A 467 5.81 -24.09 32.63
N ILE A 468 6.45 -23.76 33.76
CA ILE A 468 7.79 -23.20 33.75
C ILE A 468 8.80 -24.30 34.04
N GLU A 469 9.63 -24.66 33.07
CA GLU A 469 10.70 -25.63 33.19
C GLU A 469 12.05 -24.94 32.95
N ASN A 470 12.97 -25.06 33.92
CA ASN A 470 14.29 -24.44 33.83
C ASN A 470 14.27 -22.95 33.46
N GLY A 471 13.28 -22.20 34.00
CA GLY A 471 13.10 -20.77 33.74
C GLY A 471 12.53 -20.43 32.35
N LYS A 472 12.11 -21.43 31.58
CA LYS A 472 11.48 -21.24 30.25
C LYS A 472 10.03 -21.66 30.27
N GLU A 473 9.22 -20.92 29.53
CA GLU A 473 7.81 -21.28 29.30
C GLU A 473 7.73 -22.48 28.38
N VAL A 474 7.07 -23.52 28.86
CA VAL A 474 6.78 -24.76 28.12
C VAL A 474 5.29 -24.98 28.11
N TYR A 475 4.78 -25.42 26.98
CA TYR A 475 3.35 -25.63 26.79
C TYR A 475 3.07 -27.11 26.57
N TYR A 476 2.03 -27.60 27.24
CA TYR A 476 1.60 -28.98 27.16
C TYR A 476 0.17 -29.06 26.61
N SER A 477 -0.06 -30.00 25.69
CA SER A 477 -1.39 -30.33 25.21
C SER A 477 -2.28 -30.81 26.36
N ARG A 478 -3.59 -30.88 26.12
CA ARG A 478 -4.53 -31.49 27.08
C ARG A 478 -4.24 -32.99 27.37
N TYR A 479 -3.47 -33.61 26.51
CA TYR A 479 -3.03 -35.00 26.64
C TYR A 479 -1.69 -35.15 27.35
N GLY A 480 -1.09 -34.06 27.82
CA GLY A 480 0.20 -34.05 28.50
C GLY A 480 1.42 -34.07 27.57
N GLU A 481 1.25 -33.92 26.29
CA GLU A 481 2.36 -33.88 25.34
C GLU A 481 2.95 -32.46 25.24
N LYS A 482 4.27 -32.36 25.16
CA LYS A 482 4.98 -31.11 25.03
C LYS A 482 4.79 -30.58 23.61
N ILE A 483 4.27 -29.39 23.49
CA ILE A 483 4.02 -28.75 22.18
C ILE A 483 4.93 -27.57 21.93
N ARG A 484 5.17 -27.31 20.65
CA ARG A 484 5.76 -26.06 20.20
C ARG A 484 4.63 -25.13 19.77
N PRO A 485 4.39 -24.02 20.48
CA PRO A 485 3.39 -23.04 20.05
C PRO A 485 3.72 -22.46 18.67
N MET A 486 2.70 -22.14 17.90
CA MET A 486 2.86 -21.42 16.63
C MET A 486 3.40 -20.02 16.88
N VAL A 487 4.34 -19.59 16.04
CA VAL A 487 4.90 -18.22 16.07
C VAL A 487 3.98 -17.29 15.27
N ASP A 488 3.69 -16.12 15.82
CA ASP A 488 2.92 -15.10 15.09
C ASP A 488 3.75 -14.54 13.91
N GLY A 489 3.06 -14.08 12.87
CA GLY A 489 3.69 -13.56 11.65
C GLY A 489 3.75 -14.60 10.52
N PRO A 490 4.92 -14.90 9.92
CA PRO A 490 5.02 -15.71 8.71
C PRO A 490 4.48 -17.14 8.85
N GLU A 491 4.67 -17.79 10.01
CA GLU A 491 4.18 -19.15 10.25
C GLU A 491 2.65 -19.20 10.29
N LYS A 492 2.03 -18.24 10.98
CA LYS A 492 0.57 -18.08 11.00
C LYS A 492 0.01 -17.81 9.62
N GLN A 493 0.60 -16.83 8.92
CA GLN A 493 0.16 -16.46 7.57
C GLN A 493 0.21 -17.64 6.60
N LYS A 494 1.31 -18.41 6.65
CA LYS A 494 1.46 -19.63 5.84
C LYS A 494 0.36 -20.64 6.12
N ASN A 495 0.13 -20.98 7.39
CA ASN A 495 -0.87 -21.99 7.76
C ASN A 495 -2.30 -21.49 7.48
N MET A 496 -2.60 -20.20 7.70
CA MET A 496 -3.87 -19.61 7.28
C MET A 496 -4.05 -19.66 5.76
N GLY A 497 -3.01 -19.38 4.97
CA GLY A 497 -3.03 -19.51 3.52
C GLY A 497 -3.33 -20.95 3.08
N ILE A 498 -2.68 -21.93 3.68
CA ILE A 498 -2.90 -23.36 3.37
C ILE A 498 -4.35 -23.76 3.60
N VAL A 499 -4.91 -23.46 4.79
CA VAL A 499 -6.28 -23.87 5.09
C VAL A 499 -7.33 -23.08 4.32
N SER A 500 -7.11 -21.79 4.06
CA SER A 500 -8.00 -20.97 3.23
C SER A 500 -8.05 -21.46 1.79
N ASN A 501 -6.91 -21.86 1.24
CA ASN A 501 -6.85 -22.47 -0.09
C ASN A 501 -7.55 -23.83 -0.13
N LEU A 502 -7.36 -24.65 0.91
CA LEU A 502 -8.06 -25.92 1.02
C LEU A 502 -9.58 -25.71 1.03
N ILE A 503 -10.11 -24.80 1.84
CA ILE A 503 -11.55 -24.49 1.89
C ILE A 503 -12.06 -24.03 0.52
N SER A 504 -11.28 -23.22 -0.18
CA SER A 504 -11.63 -22.75 -1.53
C SER A 504 -11.69 -23.90 -2.53
N ASP A 505 -10.68 -24.78 -2.53
CA ASP A 505 -10.62 -25.95 -3.41
C ASP A 505 -11.74 -26.96 -3.09
N MET A 506 -12.03 -27.18 -1.81
CA MET A 506 -13.13 -28.02 -1.36
C MET A 506 -14.49 -27.48 -1.83
N THR A 507 -14.71 -26.17 -1.68
CA THR A 507 -15.97 -25.53 -2.09
C THR A 507 -16.19 -25.66 -3.60
N LEU A 508 -15.16 -25.41 -4.41
CA LEU A 508 -15.23 -25.51 -5.87
C LEU A 508 -15.43 -26.95 -6.37
N GLN A 509 -14.99 -27.93 -5.61
CA GLN A 509 -15.14 -29.34 -5.93
C GLN A 509 -16.36 -29.99 -5.25
N GLY A 510 -17.25 -29.19 -4.63
CA GLY A 510 -18.48 -29.69 -4.06
C GLY A 510 -18.32 -30.55 -2.82
N ALA A 511 -17.37 -30.23 -1.94
CA ALA A 511 -17.22 -30.88 -0.65
C ALA A 511 -18.49 -30.80 0.19
N THR A 512 -18.72 -31.82 1.02
CA THR A 512 -19.88 -31.86 1.91
C THR A 512 -19.76 -30.82 3.05
N GLU A 513 -20.89 -30.38 3.61
CA GLU A 513 -20.90 -29.44 4.74
C GLU A 513 -20.07 -29.93 5.93
N LYS A 514 -20.08 -31.24 6.20
CA LYS A 514 -19.27 -31.85 7.27
C LYS A 514 -17.77 -31.73 7.00
N GLU A 515 -17.33 -31.96 5.77
CA GLU A 515 -15.93 -31.82 5.40
C GLU A 515 -15.49 -30.34 5.48
N ILE A 516 -16.30 -29.43 4.96
CA ILE A 516 -16.05 -27.99 5.08
C ILE A 516 -15.97 -27.56 6.54
N ALA A 517 -16.86 -28.05 7.40
CA ALA A 517 -16.84 -27.76 8.84
C ALA A 517 -15.53 -28.18 9.51
N ARG A 518 -14.98 -29.36 9.16
CA ARG A 518 -13.66 -29.83 9.64
C ARG A 518 -12.55 -28.85 9.27
N ALA A 519 -12.48 -28.41 8.02
CA ALA A 519 -11.46 -27.45 7.58
C ALA A 519 -11.66 -26.07 8.24
N VAL A 520 -12.91 -25.63 8.42
CA VAL A 520 -13.23 -24.36 9.10
C VAL A 520 -12.86 -24.39 10.58
N LYS A 521 -13.17 -25.48 11.32
CA LYS A 521 -12.71 -25.64 12.71
C LYS A 521 -11.21 -25.49 12.83
N HIS A 522 -10.46 -26.16 11.95
CA HIS A 522 -9.01 -26.03 11.94
C HIS A 522 -8.56 -24.60 11.63
N SER A 523 -9.21 -23.89 10.71
CA SER A 523 -8.88 -22.48 10.41
C SER A 523 -9.07 -21.57 11.62
N MET A 524 -10.14 -21.78 12.42
CA MET A 524 -10.41 -21.04 13.64
C MET A 524 -9.33 -21.30 14.71
N VAL A 525 -8.79 -22.51 14.77
CA VAL A 525 -7.66 -22.83 15.66
C VAL A 525 -6.38 -22.14 15.16
N VAL A 526 -6.06 -22.21 13.88
CA VAL A 526 -4.85 -21.63 13.30
C VAL A 526 -4.80 -20.12 13.48
N ILE A 527 -5.92 -19.42 13.29
CA ILE A 527 -5.95 -17.95 13.42
C ILE A 527 -5.63 -17.48 14.83
N ASP A 528 -6.05 -18.27 15.83
CA ASP A 528 -5.88 -17.98 17.25
C ASP A 528 -4.68 -18.67 17.92
N ALA A 529 -4.06 -19.64 17.25
CA ALA A 529 -2.97 -20.45 17.80
C ALA A 529 -1.79 -19.63 18.34
N PRO A 530 -1.27 -18.58 17.68
CA PRO A 530 -0.19 -17.80 18.23
C PRO A 530 -0.57 -17.01 19.48
N LYS A 531 -1.81 -16.49 19.53
CA LYS A 531 -2.34 -15.64 20.59
C LYS A 531 -2.61 -16.45 21.86
N HIS A 532 -3.25 -17.60 21.72
CA HIS A 532 -3.71 -18.44 22.84
C HIS A 532 -2.87 -19.69 23.03
N LYS A 533 -1.77 -19.85 22.27
CA LYS A 533 -0.88 -21.02 22.33
C LYS A 533 -1.61 -22.34 22.12
N LEU A 534 -2.60 -22.37 21.20
CA LEU A 534 -3.40 -23.54 20.92
C LEU A 534 -2.59 -24.65 20.25
N ASP A 535 -2.99 -25.89 20.48
CA ASP A 535 -2.41 -27.06 19.82
C ASP A 535 -2.98 -27.23 18.40
N TRP A 536 -2.47 -26.43 17.49
CA TRP A 536 -2.92 -26.43 16.11
C TRP A 536 -2.55 -27.72 15.35
N LYS A 537 -1.50 -28.44 15.80
CA LYS A 537 -1.11 -29.70 15.18
C LYS A 537 -2.10 -30.81 15.54
N GLN A 538 -2.56 -30.84 16.77
CA GLN A 538 -3.62 -31.75 17.17
C GLN A 538 -4.92 -31.45 16.42
N SER A 539 -5.26 -30.16 16.30
CA SER A 539 -6.42 -29.74 15.48
C SER A 539 -6.28 -30.15 14.00
N TYR A 540 -5.08 -30.10 13.45
CA TYR A 540 -4.81 -30.59 12.08
C TYR A 540 -5.12 -32.07 11.94
N ALA A 541 -4.70 -32.87 12.92
CA ALA A 541 -4.92 -34.32 12.94
C ALA A 541 -6.40 -34.66 13.20
N ASP A 542 -7.03 -34.10 14.25
CA ASP A 542 -8.41 -34.41 14.66
C ASP A 542 -9.42 -34.06 13.56
N ASN A 543 -9.18 -32.98 12.86
CA ASN A 543 -10.01 -32.53 11.73
C ASN A 543 -9.64 -33.23 10.41
N GLY A 544 -8.66 -34.17 10.41
CA GLY A 544 -8.25 -34.93 9.24
C GLY A 544 -7.86 -34.05 8.06
N ILE A 545 -7.13 -32.96 8.31
CA ILE A 545 -6.79 -31.98 7.27
C ILE A 545 -5.93 -32.62 6.19
N GLU A 546 -5.02 -33.52 6.55
CA GLU A 546 -4.19 -34.24 5.58
C GLU A 546 -5.06 -35.09 4.62
N GLU A 547 -6.08 -35.76 5.13
CA GLU A 547 -7.04 -36.53 4.33
C GLU A 547 -7.80 -35.62 3.36
N LEU A 548 -8.28 -34.46 3.85
CA LEU A 548 -8.95 -33.47 3.02
C LEU A 548 -8.02 -32.91 1.93
N GLN A 549 -6.75 -32.67 2.25
CA GLN A 549 -5.74 -32.26 1.25
C GLN A 549 -5.50 -33.35 0.21
N LYS A 550 -5.37 -34.61 0.61
CA LYS A 550 -5.24 -35.73 -0.32
C LYS A 550 -6.44 -35.83 -1.26
N LYS A 551 -7.63 -35.56 -0.77
CA LYS A 551 -8.88 -35.67 -1.53
C LYS A 551 -9.11 -34.47 -2.46
N TYR A 552 -8.91 -33.24 -1.98
CA TYR A 552 -9.28 -32.01 -2.69
C TYR A 552 -8.11 -31.22 -3.28
N GLN A 553 -6.89 -31.58 -2.89
CA GLN A 553 -5.64 -31.01 -3.40
C GLN A 553 -4.64 -32.12 -3.73
N PRO A 554 -5.03 -33.14 -4.53
CA PRO A 554 -4.14 -34.29 -4.81
C PRO A 554 -2.90 -33.82 -5.56
N LYS A 555 -1.76 -34.46 -5.22
CA LYS A 555 -0.53 -34.32 -5.99
C LYS A 555 -0.53 -35.37 -7.09
N PHE A 556 -0.09 -35.01 -8.28
CA PHE A 556 0.03 -35.88 -9.43
C PHE A 556 1.50 -36.18 -9.73
N ASP A 557 1.77 -37.37 -10.21
CA ASP A 557 3.08 -37.75 -10.76
C ASP A 557 3.25 -37.21 -12.20
N LYS A 558 4.39 -37.57 -12.81
CA LYS A 558 4.71 -37.14 -14.18
C LYS A 558 3.75 -37.73 -15.24
N ASP A 559 3.10 -38.82 -14.92
CA ASP A 559 2.16 -39.54 -15.79
C ASP A 559 0.70 -39.09 -15.55
N GLY A 560 0.49 -38.11 -14.65
CA GLY A 560 -0.82 -37.55 -14.34
C GLY A 560 -1.66 -38.41 -13.41
N LYS A 561 -1.05 -39.37 -12.67
CA LYS A 561 -1.73 -40.18 -11.66
C LYS A 561 -1.59 -39.57 -10.26
N PRO A 562 -2.64 -39.61 -9.42
CA PRO A 562 -2.55 -39.15 -8.05
C PRO A 562 -1.52 -39.97 -7.26
N THR A 563 -0.62 -39.27 -6.55
CA THR A 563 0.44 -39.89 -5.72
C THR A 563 -0.07 -40.36 -4.35
N GLY A 564 -1.29 -40.01 -3.98
CA GLY A 564 -1.81 -40.23 -2.62
C GLY A 564 -1.35 -39.21 -1.58
N GLU A 565 -0.64 -38.17 -2.01
CA GLU A 565 -0.19 -37.04 -1.19
C GLU A 565 -1.00 -35.78 -1.50
N GLY A 566 -1.06 -34.85 -0.55
CA GLY A 566 -1.59 -33.51 -0.79
C GLY A 566 -0.54 -32.64 -1.50
N GLY A 567 -0.95 -31.93 -2.57
CA GLY A 567 -0.09 -31.07 -3.41
C GLY A 567 -0.13 -29.58 -3.07
N GLY A 568 -0.96 -29.16 -2.11
CA GLY A 568 -1.18 -27.73 -1.81
C GLY A 568 -2.23 -27.10 -2.73
N ALA A 569 -2.19 -25.78 -2.92
CA ALA A 569 -3.17 -25.05 -3.73
C ALA A 569 -3.40 -25.71 -5.10
N PHE A 570 -4.65 -26.07 -5.38
CA PHE A 570 -5.00 -26.96 -6.49
C PHE A 570 -5.69 -26.24 -7.64
N THR A 571 -6.74 -25.48 -7.34
CA THR A 571 -7.46 -24.71 -8.37
C THR A 571 -6.71 -23.43 -8.76
N LEU A 572 -7.01 -22.88 -9.91
CA LEU A 572 -6.47 -21.57 -10.34
C LEU A 572 -6.75 -20.48 -9.29
N ILE A 573 -7.91 -20.54 -8.63
CA ILE A 573 -8.33 -19.55 -7.63
C ILE A 573 -7.47 -19.66 -6.37
N SER A 574 -7.27 -20.86 -5.85
CA SER A 574 -6.42 -21.06 -4.68
C SER A 574 -4.94 -20.74 -4.96
N LYS A 575 -4.46 -21.05 -6.17
CA LYS A 575 -3.10 -20.67 -6.63
C LYS A 575 -2.93 -19.16 -6.71
N SER A 576 -3.96 -18.39 -7.03
CA SER A 576 -3.89 -16.93 -7.13
C SER A 576 -3.84 -16.23 -5.78
N SER A 577 -4.47 -16.79 -4.76
CA SER A 577 -4.65 -16.16 -3.44
C SER A 577 -3.77 -16.73 -2.34
N GLY A 578 -3.06 -17.85 -2.59
CA GLY A 578 -2.25 -18.55 -1.58
C GLY A 578 -0.76 -18.21 -1.62
N ASP A 579 -0.05 -18.60 -0.56
CA ASP A 579 1.41 -18.50 -0.47
C ASP A 579 2.11 -19.52 -1.38
N ILE A 580 1.52 -20.70 -1.54
CA ILE A 580 2.00 -21.75 -2.44
C ILE A 580 1.32 -21.56 -3.79
N ARG A 581 2.10 -21.14 -4.76
CA ARG A 581 1.61 -20.85 -6.10
C ARG A 581 2.36 -21.73 -7.10
N VAL A 582 2.82 -21.14 -8.17
CA VAL A 582 3.67 -21.82 -9.15
C VAL A 582 5.13 -21.86 -8.69
N ASP A 583 5.94 -22.68 -9.30
CA ASP A 583 7.35 -22.83 -8.96
C ASP A 583 8.10 -21.50 -8.97
N LYS A 584 9.09 -21.40 -8.09
CA LYS A 584 9.93 -20.21 -7.99
C LYS A 584 10.70 -20.01 -9.29
N ARG A 585 10.49 -18.88 -9.93
CA ARG A 585 11.20 -18.51 -11.14
C ARG A 585 12.52 -17.82 -10.79
N GLN A 586 13.56 -18.21 -11.50
CA GLN A 586 14.86 -17.56 -11.41
C GLN A 586 15.07 -16.66 -12.62
N GLY A 587 15.49 -15.43 -12.39
CA GLY A 587 15.79 -14.46 -13.43
C GLY A 587 15.12 -13.10 -13.22
N ASP A 588 15.39 -12.20 -14.13
CA ASP A 588 14.89 -10.83 -14.11
C ASP A 588 13.80 -10.65 -15.18
N ALA A 589 12.76 -9.89 -14.89
CA ALA A 589 11.68 -9.62 -15.83
C ALA A 589 12.10 -8.54 -16.84
N ARG A 590 11.89 -8.81 -18.13
CA ARG A 590 12.11 -7.86 -19.23
C ARG A 590 10.89 -7.82 -20.14
N ILE A 591 10.64 -6.69 -20.79
CA ILE A 591 9.63 -6.61 -21.84
C ILE A 591 10.25 -7.11 -23.13
N ASN A 592 9.54 -8.01 -23.83
CA ASN A 592 9.97 -8.59 -25.11
C ASN A 592 9.93 -7.51 -26.22
N LEU A 593 11.08 -6.95 -26.55
CA LEU A 593 11.23 -5.88 -27.52
C LEU A 593 12.21 -6.29 -28.64
N PRO A 594 11.90 -6.01 -29.92
CA PRO A 594 12.81 -6.28 -31.03
C PRO A 594 14.18 -5.63 -30.80
N GLY A 595 15.24 -6.33 -31.19
CA GLY A 595 16.62 -5.85 -31.08
C GLY A 595 17.18 -5.83 -29.66
N LYS A 596 16.46 -6.38 -28.67
CA LYS A 596 16.97 -6.60 -27.30
C LYS A 596 17.49 -8.04 -27.19
N THR A 597 18.52 -8.23 -26.36
CA THR A 597 19.14 -9.54 -26.13
C THR A 597 18.22 -10.56 -25.48
N TRP A 598 17.19 -10.08 -24.78
CA TRP A 598 16.13 -10.93 -24.17
C TRP A 598 14.90 -11.12 -25.07
N TYR A 599 14.96 -10.69 -26.32
CA TYR A 599 13.87 -10.87 -27.26
C TYR A 599 13.71 -12.35 -27.64
N ASP A 600 12.50 -12.87 -27.45
CA ASP A 600 12.10 -14.23 -27.82
C ASP A 600 11.14 -14.14 -29.01
N LYS A 601 11.56 -14.69 -30.16
CA LYS A 601 10.77 -14.67 -31.39
C LYS A 601 9.47 -15.47 -31.29
N ASN A 602 9.41 -16.44 -30.38
CA ASN A 602 8.26 -17.32 -30.18
C ASN A 602 7.20 -16.71 -29.27
N LYS A 603 7.48 -15.56 -28.65
CA LYS A 603 6.54 -14.86 -27.79
C LYS A 603 6.02 -13.58 -28.46
N PRO A 604 4.73 -13.24 -28.26
CA PRO A 604 4.20 -11.98 -28.78
C PRO A 604 5.03 -10.77 -28.33
N LEU A 605 5.22 -9.81 -29.23
CA LEU A 605 5.87 -8.54 -28.91
C LEU A 605 5.13 -7.86 -27.74
N GLY A 606 5.88 -7.32 -26.81
CA GLY A 606 5.35 -6.69 -25.58
C GLY A 606 5.12 -7.67 -24.43
N SER A 607 5.26 -8.99 -24.64
CA SER A 607 5.21 -9.97 -23.55
C SER A 607 6.36 -9.79 -22.57
N LEU A 608 6.17 -10.24 -21.32
CA LEU A 608 7.26 -10.35 -20.37
C LEU A 608 8.12 -11.58 -20.69
N VAL A 609 9.41 -11.39 -20.77
CA VAL A 609 10.43 -12.44 -20.91
C VAL A 609 11.29 -12.40 -19.64
N TYR A 610 11.46 -13.55 -19.00
CA TYR A 610 12.30 -13.68 -17.82
C TYR A 610 13.66 -14.22 -18.22
N ILE A 611 14.70 -13.52 -17.77
CA ILE A 611 16.08 -13.90 -18.01
C ILE A 611 16.54 -14.73 -16.82
N THR A 612 16.94 -15.97 -17.08
CA THR A 612 17.45 -16.88 -16.05
C THR A 612 18.85 -16.48 -15.61
N ALA A 613 19.34 -17.08 -14.52
CA ALA A 613 20.72 -16.86 -14.09
C ALA A 613 21.73 -17.31 -15.15
N GLU A 614 21.39 -18.33 -15.96
CA GLU A 614 22.22 -18.80 -17.07
C GLU A 614 22.19 -17.85 -18.25
N ASP A 615 21.00 -17.39 -18.66
CA ASP A 615 20.86 -16.34 -19.68
C ASP A 615 21.60 -15.08 -19.26
N ASN A 616 21.58 -14.74 -17.98
CA ASN A 616 22.26 -13.60 -17.44
C ASN A 616 23.78 -13.72 -17.51
N LYS A 617 24.33 -14.93 -17.39
CA LYS A 617 25.76 -15.17 -17.66
C LYS A 617 26.12 -14.93 -19.12
N LEU A 618 25.17 -15.16 -20.02
CA LEU A 618 25.33 -14.95 -21.45
C LEU A 618 25.28 -13.47 -21.81
N TYR A 619 24.37 -12.70 -21.21
CA TYR A 619 24.12 -11.29 -21.52
C TYR A 619 24.88 -10.33 -20.59
N HIS A 620 25.22 -10.79 -19.39
CA HIS A 620 26.01 -10.09 -18.40
C HIS A 620 27.09 -11.05 -17.89
N PRO A 621 28.26 -11.07 -18.52
CA PRO A 621 29.33 -12.00 -18.15
C PRO A 621 29.63 -11.92 -16.66
N VAL A 622 29.58 -13.06 -15.98
CA VAL A 622 29.95 -13.14 -14.57
C VAL A 622 31.45 -13.27 -14.49
N ASP A 623 32.06 -12.31 -13.81
CA ASP A 623 33.50 -12.38 -13.54
C ASP A 623 33.77 -13.42 -12.46
N LYS A 624 34.76 -14.24 -12.65
CA LYS A 624 35.34 -15.07 -11.59
C LYS A 624 36.48 -14.27 -10.96
N PHE A 625 36.51 -14.16 -9.67
CA PHE A 625 37.57 -13.49 -8.94
C PHE A 625 38.16 -14.41 -7.87
N ASP A 626 39.47 -14.66 -7.99
CA ASP A 626 40.23 -15.39 -6.96
C ASP A 626 40.89 -14.37 -6.03
N LYS A 627 40.40 -14.33 -4.79
CA LYS A 627 40.90 -13.41 -3.77
C LYS A 627 42.35 -13.69 -3.32
N LYS A 628 42.88 -14.93 -3.53
CA LYS A 628 44.23 -15.27 -3.13
C LYS A 628 45.27 -14.80 -4.14
N THR A 629 45.00 -14.95 -5.42
CA THR A 629 45.90 -14.60 -6.52
C THR A 629 45.63 -13.20 -7.06
N GLY A 630 44.48 -12.61 -6.76
CA GLY A 630 44.05 -11.33 -7.33
C GLY A 630 43.60 -11.44 -8.80
N ILE A 631 43.57 -12.65 -9.37
CA ILE A 631 43.21 -12.86 -10.75
C ILE A 631 41.67 -12.79 -10.93
N LYS A 632 41.26 -11.95 -11.87
CA LYS A 632 39.85 -11.79 -12.27
C LYS A 632 39.70 -12.23 -13.72
N THR A 633 38.77 -13.18 -13.93
CA THR A 633 38.37 -13.65 -15.24
C THR A 633 37.05 -13.01 -15.63
N VAL A 634 37.03 -12.30 -16.75
CA VAL A 634 35.86 -11.60 -17.29
C VAL A 634 35.51 -12.19 -18.65
N LYS A 635 34.24 -12.54 -18.86
CA LYS A 635 33.78 -12.93 -20.20
C LYS A 635 33.30 -11.69 -20.94
N THR A 636 33.92 -11.40 -22.08
CA THR A 636 33.50 -10.31 -22.95
C THR A 636 32.22 -10.63 -23.71
N ILE A 637 31.54 -9.60 -24.24
CA ILE A 637 30.27 -9.75 -24.95
C ILE A 637 30.39 -10.65 -26.20
N ASP A 638 31.60 -10.66 -26.82
CA ASP A 638 31.93 -11.54 -27.95
C ASP A 638 32.33 -12.97 -27.52
N GLY A 639 32.16 -13.29 -26.25
CA GLY A 639 32.31 -14.63 -25.71
C GLY A 639 33.70 -15.01 -25.29
N LYS A 640 34.70 -14.13 -25.47
CA LYS A 640 36.10 -14.37 -25.07
C LYS A 640 36.27 -14.17 -23.58
N TYR A 641 37.20 -14.90 -22.99
CA TYR A 641 37.60 -14.71 -21.60
C TYR A 641 38.86 -13.89 -21.53
N ILE A 642 38.86 -12.88 -20.65
CA ILE A 642 40.05 -12.07 -20.34
C ILE A 642 40.38 -12.29 -18.87
N GLU A 643 41.64 -12.59 -18.59
CA GLU A 643 42.17 -12.71 -17.23
C GLU A 643 43.12 -11.55 -16.97
N TYR A 644 42.99 -10.92 -15.83
CA TYR A 644 43.88 -9.83 -15.40
C TYR A 644 43.99 -9.81 -13.86
N ASN A 645 45.05 -9.24 -13.39
CA ASN A 645 45.33 -9.15 -11.96
C ASN A 645 44.74 -7.87 -11.38
N MET A 646 43.75 -8.00 -10.50
CA MET A 646 43.11 -6.86 -9.83
C MET A 646 44.05 -6.10 -8.86
N TYR A 647 45.10 -6.77 -8.40
CA TYR A 647 46.08 -6.15 -7.50
C TYR A 647 47.20 -5.50 -8.28
N ASP A 648 47.37 -5.81 -9.56
CA ASP A 648 48.28 -5.10 -10.45
C ASP A 648 47.63 -3.84 -11.00
N LYS A 649 48.26 -2.69 -10.77
CA LYS A 649 47.70 -1.38 -11.10
C LYS A 649 47.55 -1.13 -12.60
N ASP A 650 48.49 -1.69 -13.39
CA ASP A 650 48.51 -1.53 -14.83
C ASP A 650 47.57 -2.51 -15.52
N ASP A 651 47.49 -3.74 -15.05
CA ASP A 651 46.51 -4.73 -15.46
C ASP A 651 45.09 -4.27 -15.11
N TYR A 652 44.88 -3.75 -13.92
CA TYR A 652 43.60 -3.20 -13.50
C TYR A 652 43.16 -2.06 -14.41
N LYS A 653 44.05 -1.12 -14.72
CA LYS A 653 43.77 -0.01 -15.62
C LYS A 653 43.49 -0.45 -17.05
N LYS A 654 44.20 -1.47 -17.52
CA LYS A 654 44.11 -1.97 -18.88
C LYS A 654 42.87 -2.82 -19.14
N TYR A 655 42.53 -3.69 -18.20
CA TYR A 655 41.55 -4.74 -18.42
C TYR A 655 40.30 -4.62 -17.55
N ASN A 656 40.21 -3.64 -16.65
CA ASN A 656 39.00 -3.47 -15.84
C ASN A 656 37.78 -3.22 -16.75
N PRO A 657 36.76 -4.09 -16.70
CA PRO A 657 35.60 -4.01 -17.59
C PRO A 657 34.85 -2.68 -17.52
N THR A 658 34.95 -1.93 -16.43
CA THR A 658 34.36 -0.60 -16.29
C THR A 658 34.94 0.43 -17.25
N TYR A 659 36.12 0.16 -17.79
CA TYR A 659 36.81 1.04 -18.76
C TYR A 659 36.55 0.66 -20.21
N TYR A 660 36.01 -0.53 -20.47
CA TYR A 660 35.66 -0.98 -21.81
C TYR A 660 34.17 -0.77 -22.09
N LYS A 661 33.88 -0.20 -23.23
CA LYS A 661 32.52 -0.08 -23.77
C LYS A 661 32.45 -0.76 -25.11
N THR A 662 31.38 -1.52 -25.35
CA THR A 662 31.09 -2.11 -26.66
C THR A 662 29.98 -1.34 -27.31
N VAL A 663 30.19 -0.95 -28.54
CA VAL A 663 29.23 -0.29 -29.43
C VAL A 663 28.99 -1.19 -30.64
N THR A 664 27.75 -1.33 -31.05
CA THR A 664 27.40 -2.11 -32.25
C THR A 664 27.13 -1.16 -33.41
N THR A 665 27.81 -1.40 -34.53
CA THR A 665 27.63 -0.62 -35.78
C THR A 665 26.35 -0.99 -36.50
N LEU A 666 25.92 -0.19 -37.48
CA LEU A 666 24.76 -0.49 -38.36
C LEU A 666 24.91 -1.84 -39.08
N SER A 667 26.11 -2.21 -39.42
CA SER A 667 26.43 -3.50 -40.02
C SER A 667 26.39 -4.69 -39.04
N GLY A 668 26.10 -4.45 -37.76
CA GLY A 668 26.07 -5.48 -36.72
C GLY A 668 27.44 -5.82 -36.12
N LYS A 669 28.49 -5.11 -36.51
CA LYS A 669 29.83 -5.32 -35.96
C LYS A 669 29.98 -4.68 -34.61
N ASN A 670 30.44 -5.46 -33.64
CA ASN A 670 30.73 -4.96 -32.28
C ASN A 670 32.11 -4.40 -32.21
N ILE A 671 32.22 -3.15 -31.75
CA ILE A 671 33.51 -2.47 -31.50
C ILE A 671 33.59 -2.25 -29.99
N THR A 672 34.60 -2.89 -29.34
CA THR A 672 34.90 -2.66 -27.94
C THR A 672 36.09 -1.67 -27.85
N TYR A 673 35.91 -0.61 -27.09
CA TYR A 673 36.94 0.42 -26.94
C TYR A 673 37.20 0.74 -25.47
N ASN A 674 38.39 1.17 -25.19
CA ASN A 674 38.82 1.53 -23.84
C ASN A 674 38.46 3.01 -23.55
N MET A 675 37.62 3.25 -22.57
CA MET A 675 37.22 4.61 -22.18
C MET A 675 38.34 5.46 -21.59
N ASN A 676 39.40 4.81 -21.09
CA ASN A 676 40.59 5.53 -20.62
C ASN A 676 41.58 5.84 -21.74
N ASN A 677 41.42 5.24 -22.92
CA ASN A 677 42.17 5.63 -24.09
C ASN A 677 41.51 6.84 -24.72
N LYS A 678 42.17 7.98 -24.65
CA LYS A 678 41.64 9.27 -25.12
C LYS A 678 41.28 9.29 -26.60
N GLU A 679 42.02 8.55 -27.42
CA GLU A 679 41.78 8.46 -28.87
C GLU A 679 40.55 7.60 -29.16
N GLU A 680 40.47 6.43 -28.53
CA GLU A 680 39.32 5.53 -28.67
C GLU A 680 38.05 6.15 -28.10
N TYR A 681 38.15 6.79 -26.93
CA TYR A 681 37.06 7.53 -26.33
C TYR A 681 36.53 8.65 -27.23
N ASN A 682 37.40 9.46 -27.80
CA ASN A 682 37.03 10.54 -28.72
C ASN A 682 36.44 10.02 -30.04
N LYS A 683 36.84 8.81 -30.45
CA LYS A 683 36.33 8.17 -31.66
C LYS A 683 34.97 7.53 -31.51
N TYR A 684 34.70 6.88 -30.38
CA TYR A 684 33.55 6.01 -30.19
C TYR A 684 32.53 6.52 -29.15
N ASN A 685 32.88 7.47 -28.29
CA ASN A 685 32.01 7.95 -27.21
C ASN A 685 31.03 9.08 -27.56
N PRO A 686 31.21 9.93 -28.62
CA PRO A 686 30.18 10.87 -29.00
C PRO A 686 28.91 10.12 -29.36
N MET A 687 27.80 10.39 -28.63
CA MET A 687 26.51 9.78 -28.91
C MET A 687 26.05 10.21 -30.32
N PRO A 688 25.89 9.29 -31.24
CA PRO A 688 25.45 9.62 -32.57
C PRO A 688 23.98 10.04 -32.55
N LYS A 689 23.64 11.01 -33.35
CA LYS A 689 22.28 11.42 -33.64
C LYS A 689 21.89 10.88 -35.01
N LEU A 690 20.63 10.53 -35.16
CA LEU A 690 20.04 10.13 -36.44
C LEU A 690 19.41 11.36 -37.08
N ASP A 691 19.68 11.57 -38.37
CA ASP A 691 18.91 12.53 -39.16
C ASP A 691 17.55 11.93 -39.58
N ASP A 692 16.72 12.74 -40.25
CA ASP A 692 15.38 12.32 -40.70
C ASP A 692 15.41 11.17 -41.73
N GLN A 693 16.57 10.88 -42.29
CA GLN A 693 16.83 9.80 -43.26
C GLN A 693 17.44 8.56 -42.60
N GLY A 694 17.65 8.61 -41.27
CA GLY A 694 18.22 7.51 -40.50
C GLY A 694 19.75 7.44 -40.52
N ASN A 695 20.43 8.46 -41.06
CA ASN A 695 21.87 8.51 -41.03
C ASN A 695 22.39 9.02 -39.69
N VAL A 696 23.47 8.43 -39.23
CA VAL A 696 24.09 8.80 -37.95
C VAL A 696 25.04 10.00 -38.18
N TYR A 697 24.83 11.04 -37.40
CA TYR A 697 25.72 12.19 -37.40
C TYR A 697 26.22 12.53 -36.00
N TYR A 698 27.35 13.18 -35.92
CA TYR A 698 27.88 13.76 -34.69
C TYR A 698 28.45 15.17 -34.97
N THR A 699 28.44 16.00 -33.95
CA THR A 699 29.07 17.31 -34.00
C THR A 699 30.49 17.18 -33.45
N ASN A 700 31.51 17.62 -34.21
CA ASN A 700 32.87 17.66 -33.70
C ASN A 700 33.01 18.84 -32.71
N LYS A 701 34.20 18.96 -32.08
CA LYS A 701 34.49 20.05 -31.13
C LYS A 701 34.43 21.46 -31.73
N LYS A 702 34.39 21.57 -33.08
CA LYS A 702 34.23 22.83 -33.78
C LYS A 702 32.79 23.13 -34.20
N GLY A 703 31.86 22.25 -33.90
CA GLY A 703 30.45 22.42 -34.25
C GLY A 703 30.06 21.89 -35.62
N ASP A 704 31.00 21.33 -36.40
CA ASP A 704 30.73 20.81 -37.72
C ASP A 704 29.98 19.48 -37.63
N LEU A 705 28.95 19.30 -38.45
CA LEU A 705 28.19 18.07 -38.64
C LEU A 705 29.03 17.07 -39.45
N LYS A 706 29.28 15.88 -38.88
CA LYS A 706 29.91 14.76 -39.57
C LYS A 706 29.00 13.56 -39.54
N TYR A 707 28.83 12.92 -40.70
CA TYR A 707 28.04 11.68 -40.83
C TYR A 707 28.98 10.49 -40.73
N THR A 708 28.50 9.42 -40.05
CA THR A 708 29.15 8.12 -40.06
C THR A 708 28.25 7.10 -40.72
N THR A 709 28.81 6.17 -41.44
CA THR A 709 28.11 5.05 -42.03
C THR A 709 27.76 3.96 -40.98
N GLU A 710 28.09 4.18 -39.70
CA GLU A 710 27.89 3.24 -38.62
C GLU A 710 26.99 3.78 -37.52
N SER A 711 25.90 3.09 -37.19
CA SER A 711 25.05 3.42 -36.03
C SER A 711 25.71 2.91 -34.76
N VAL A 712 25.92 3.81 -33.81
CA VAL A 712 26.41 3.44 -32.48
C VAL A 712 25.21 3.21 -31.57
N LYS A 713 24.94 1.97 -31.20
CA LYS A 713 23.97 1.65 -30.17
C LYS A 713 24.51 2.06 -28.80
N LYS A 714 23.63 2.41 -27.85
CA LYS A 714 24.04 2.73 -26.47
C LYS A 714 24.97 1.63 -25.94
N PRO A 715 26.12 2.01 -25.37
CA PRO A 715 27.07 1.04 -24.84
C PRO A 715 26.41 0.18 -23.75
N VAL A 716 26.59 -1.13 -23.83
CA VAL A 716 26.19 -2.06 -22.77
C VAL A 716 27.19 -1.86 -21.63
N LYS A 717 26.75 -1.40 -20.48
CA LYS A 717 27.57 -1.38 -19.27
C LYS A 717 27.95 -2.81 -18.92
N ILE A 718 29.24 -3.12 -18.98
CA ILE A 718 29.76 -4.34 -18.36
C ILE A 718 29.69 -4.11 -16.85
N MET A 719 28.78 -4.81 -16.17
CA MET A 719 28.63 -4.64 -14.73
C MET A 719 29.71 -5.40 -14.00
N SER A 720 30.32 -4.76 -13.02
CA SER A 720 31.25 -5.39 -12.10
C SER A 720 30.55 -6.50 -11.31
N PRO A 721 31.19 -7.64 -11.01
CA PRO A 721 30.58 -8.77 -10.30
C PRO A 721 30.14 -8.43 -8.89
N ASP A 722 30.65 -7.35 -8.29
CA ASP A 722 30.28 -6.91 -6.94
C ASP A 722 28.92 -6.22 -6.87
N LYS A 723 28.35 -5.80 -8.01
CA LYS A 723 26.96 -5.38 -8.07
C LYS A 723 26.07 -6.60 -8.28
N LYS A 724 25.64 -7.19 -7.17
CA LYS A 724 24.58 -8.19 -7.20
C LYS A 724 23.41 -7.66 -8.02
N ILE A 725 23.18 -8.29 -9.16
CA ILE A 725 21.95 -8.09 -9.91
C ILE A 725 20.83 -8.55 -8.98
N THR A 726 20.06 -7.60 -8.49
CA THR A 726 18.88 -7.92 -7.69
C THR A 726 17.85 -8.48 -8.65
N TYR A 727 17.79 -9.79 -8.72
CA TYR A 727 16.78 -10.47 -9.54
C TYR A 727 15.41 -10.20 -8.97
N LEU A 728 14.52 -9.59 -9.76
CA LEU A 728 13.10 -9.45 -9.41
C LEU A 728 12.45 -10.81 -9.09
N ALA A 729 13.05 -11.90 -9.57
CA ALA A 729 12.57 -13.26 -9.42
C ALA A 729 13.04 -14.00 -8.16
N GLU A 730 13.86 -13.42 -7.30
CA GLU A 730 14.22 -14.02 -6.00
C GLU A 730 13.00 -14.20 -5.06
N LYS A 731 11.92 -13.51 -5.35
CA LYS A 731 10.65 -13.65 -4.64
C LYS A 731 9.75 -14.60 -5.38
N GLY A 732 9.66 -15.81 -4.97
CA GLY A 732 8.80 -16.89 -5.45
C GLY A 732 8.01 -16.60 -6.72
N THR A 733 7.86 -17.55 -7.59
CA THR A 733 7.09 -17.40 -8.82
C THR A 733 5.62 -17.30 -8.45
N ASP A 734 4.99 -16.18 -8.75
CA ASP A 734 3.56 -16.02 -8.65
C ASP A 734 2.86 -16.38 -9.96
N ILE A 735 1.54 -16.42 -9.95
CA ILE A 735 0.74 -16.74 -11.13
C ILE A 735 1.00 -15.76 -12.26
N SER A 736 1.26 -14.46 -11.96
CA SER A 736 1.51 -13.46 -13.01
C SER A 736 2.71 -13.79 -13.85
N LYS A 737 3.80 -14.21 -13.22
CA LYS A 737 5.04 -14.59 -13.89
C LYS A 737 4.84 -15.85 -14.74
N ASN A 738 4.16 -16.84 -14.18
CA ASN A 738 3.84 -18.05 -14.91
C ASN A 738 2.94 -17.77 -16.11
N MET A 739 1.92 -16.94 -15.93
CA MET A 739 1.03 -16.55 -17.03
C MET A 739 1.73 -15.71 -18.09
N ALA A 740 2.69 -14.87 -17.70
CA ALA A 740 3.50 -14.13 -18.68
C ALA A 740 4.31 -15.07 -19.58
N GLU A 741 4.68 -16.25 -19.11
CA GLU A 741 5.36 -17.25 -19.94
C GLU A 741 4.40 -18.10 -20.75
N THR A 742 3.39 -18.64 -20.11
CA THR A 742 2.47 -19.58 -20.76
C THR A 742 1.52 -18.87 -21.72
N ASN A 743 1.20 -17.58 -21.46
CA ASN A 743 0.19 -16.80 -22.16
C ASN A 743 -1.22 -17.47 -22.18
N ASP A 744 -1.40 -18.55 -21.45
CA ASP A 744 -2.65 -19.30 -21.40
C ASP A 744 -2.92 -19.83 -19.98
N ALA A 745 -3.80 -19.16 -19.27
CA ALA A 745 -4.20 -19.50 -17.91
C ALA A 745 -4.91 -20.88 -17.84
N ARG A 746 -5.39 -21.40 -18.95
CA ARG A 746 -6.02 -22.75 -18.99
C ARG A 746 -5.02 -23.86 -18.67
N THR A 747 -3.72 -23.61 -18.87
CA THR A 747 -2.66 -24.56 -18.47
C THR A 747 -2.50 -24.67 -16.95
N LEU A 748 -3.07 -23.73 -16.21
CA LEU A 748 -3.04 -23.68 -14.74
C LEU A 748 -4.31 -24.25 -14.11
N LEU A 749 -5.30 -24.62 -14.91
CA LEU A 749 -6.54 -25.23 -14.42
C LEU A 749 -6.25 -26.54 -13.71
N SER A 750 -7.06 -26.81 -12.68
CA SER A 750 -7.05 -28.13 -12.05
C SER A 750 -7.61 -29.20 -13.01
N PRO A 751 -7.21 -30.46 -12.86
CA PRO A 751 -7.77 -31.56 -13.68
C PRO A 751 -9.30 -31.69 -13.55
N TYR A 752 -9.87 -31.23 -12.44
CA TYR A 752 -11.30 -31.26 -12.14
C TYR A 752 -11.97 -29.90 -12.26
N ALA A 753 -11.40 -29.00 -13.07
CA ALA A 753 -11.89 -27.65 -13.21
C ALA A 753 -13.38 -27.56 -13.59
N GLY A 754 -14.17 -26.91 -12.73
CA GLY A 754 -15.55 -26.55 -12.99
C GLY A 754 -15.66 -25.26 -13.82
N ASN A 755 -16.92 -24.85 -14.12
CA ASN A 755 -17.19 -23.68 -14.93
C ASN A 755 -16.61 -22.38 -14.33
N ILE A 756 -16.70 -22.19 -13.04
CA ILE A 756 -16.19 -21.00 -12.35
C ILE A 756 -14.67 -20.86 -12.58
N GLU A 757 -13.91 -21.95 -12.41
CA GLU A 757 -12.47 -21.94 -12.62
C GLU A 757 -12.12 -21.64 -14.09
N ARG A 758 -12.89 -22.19 -15.03
CA ARG A 758 -12.74 -21.92 -16.47
C ARG A 758 -13.02 -20.44 -16.79
N TYR A 759 -14.07 -19.84 -16.23
CA TYR A 759 -14.36 -18.41 -16.41
C TYR A 759 -13.20 -17.54 -15.90
N TYR A 760 -12.60 -17.90 -14.78
CA TYR A 760 -11.43 -17.17 -14.27
C TYR A 760 -10.19 -17.34 -15.18
N ALA A 761 -9.98 -18.51 -15.78
CA ALA A 761 -8.90 -18.70 -16.75
C ALA A 761 -9.11 -17.85 -18.00
N GLU A 762 -10.34 -17.83 -18.53
CA GLU A 762 -10.70 -16.97 -19.66
C GLU A 762 -10.52 -15.47 -19.33
N PHE A 763 -10.97 -15.07 -18.16
CA PHE A 763 -10.77 -13.70 -17.66
C PHE A 763 -9.29 -13.33 -17.59
N ALA A 764 -8.48 -14.18 -16.98
CA ALA A 764 -7.05 -13.96 -16.85
C ALA A 764 -6.38 -13.87 -18.24
N ASN A 765 -6.74 -14.75 -19.19
CA ASN A 765 -6.25 -14.70 -20.56
C ASN A 765 -6.66 -13.39 -21.27
N LYS A 766 -7.90 -12.96 -21.12
CA LYS A 766 -8.37 -11.67 -21.70
C LYS A 766 -7.61 -10.49 -21.12
N MET A 767 -7.39 -10.45 -19.80
CA MET A 767 -6.59 -9.41 -19.15
C MET A 767 -5.13 -9.43 -19.64
N LYS A 768 -4.50 -10.61 -19.75
CA LYS A 768 -3.15 -10.75 -20.28
C LYS A 768 -3.06 -10.31 -21.74
N ASN A 769 -4.06 -10.65 -22.56
CA ASN A 769 -4.11 -10.22 -23.96
C ASN A 769 -4.21 -8.69 -24.06
N LEU A 770 -5.05 -8.04 -23.23
CA LEU A 770 -5.12 -6.58 -23.17
C LEU A 770 -3.79 -5.96 -22.73
N ALA A 771 -3.12 -6.54 -21.74
CA ALA A 771 -1.79 -6.09 -21.31
C ALA A 771 -0.75 -6.21 -22.44
N ASN A 772 -0.73 -7.33 -23.14
CA ASN A 772 0.17 -7.54 -24.26
C ASN A 772 -0.14 -6.62 -25.45
N THR A 773 -1.43 -6.43 -25.78
CA THR A 773 -1.85 -5.47 -26.82
C THR A 773 -1.41 -4.04 -26.45
N ALA A 774 -1.58 -3.64 -25.20
CA ALA A 774 -1.12 -2.33 -24.73
C ALA A 774 0.41 -2.16 -24.84
N ARG A 775 1.18 -3.23 -24.57
CA ARG A 775 2.63 -3.22 -24.75
C ARG A 775 3.04 -3.16 -26.22
N ILE A 776 2.32 -3.84 -27.09
CA ILE A 776 2.53 -3.77 -28.54
C ILE A 776 2.27 -2.35 -29.02
N ASP A 777 1.14 -1.75 -28.64
CA ASP A 777 0.80 -0.38 -28.99
C ASP A 777 1.82 0.63 -28.41
N MET A 778 2.29 0.39 -27.19
CA MET A 778 3.34 1.21 -26.57
C MET A 778 4.65 1.16 -27.39
N VAL A 779 5.05 -0.02 -27.88
CA VAL A 779 6.26 -0.21 -28.71
C VAL A 779 6.08 0.46 -30.06
N ASN A 780 4.92 0.31 -30.68
CA ASN A 780 4.60 0.86 -32.01
C ASN A 780 4.31 2.37 -31.96
N THR A 781 4.03 2.93 -30.79
CA THR A 781 3.83 4.37 -30.64
C THR A 781 5.17 5.10 -30.78
N PRO A 782 5.36 5.99 -31.73
CA PRO A 782 6.62 6.71 -31.90
C PRO A 782 6.95 7.56 -30.67
N ASN A 783 8.23 7.83 -30.42
CA ASN A 783 8.60 8.80 -29.41
C ASN A 783 8.40 10.21 -29.97
N LEU A 784 7.94 11.11 -29.12
CA LEU A 784 8.00 12.52 -29.44
C LEU A 784 9.48 12.94 -29.37
N ALA A 785 10.05 13.31 -30.50
CA ALA A 785 11.45 13.72 -30.56
C ALA A 785 11.65 15.06 -29.85
N TYR A 786 12.64 15.12 -28.97
CA TYR A 786 13.04 16.40 -28.38
C TYR A 786 13.68 17.32 -29.45
N SER A 787 13.09 18.48 -29.65
CA SER A 787 13.59 19.52 -30.54
C SER A 787 14.21 20.67 -29.73
N ARG A 788 15.52 20.83 -29.85
CA ARG A 788 16.23 21.99 -29.23
C ARG A 788 15.74 23.32 -29.81
N GLN A 789 15.40 23.35 -31.11
CA GLN A 789 14.86 24.54 -31.77
C GLN A 789 13.47 24.87 -31.15
N ALA A 790 12.60 23.88 -31.00
CA ALA A 790 11.32 24.08 -30.33
C ALA A 790 11.49 24.54 -28.86
N ALA A 791 12.45 23.97 -28.13
CA ALA A 791 12.74 24.39 -26.77
C ALA A 791 13.20 25.84 -26.66
N ASN A 792 13.95 26.34 -27.68
CA ASN A 792 14.34 27.75 -27.75
C ASN A 792 13.14 28.64 -28.12
N THR A 793 12.33 28.21 -29.10
CA THR A 793 11.11 28.94 -29.50
C THR A 793 10.11 29.05 -28.37
N PHE A 794 9.90 27.98 -27.60
CA PHE A 794 8.97 27.90 -26.47
C PHE A 794 9.69 28.06 -25.11
N ALA A 795 10.76 28.83 -25.05
CA ALA A 795 11.60 28.95 -23.85
C ALA A 795 10.80 29.45 -22.63
N LYS A 796 9.81 30.32 -22.82
CA LYS A 796 8.94 30.83 -21.76
C LYS A 796 8.04 29.73 -21.18
N GLU A 797 7.43 28.95 -22.05
CA GLU A 797 6.52 27.84 -21.70
C GLU A 797 7.29 26.71 -21.02
N VAL A 798 8.47 26.38 -21.52
CA VAL A 798 9.39 25.41 -20.90
C VAL A 798 9.81 25.89 -19.50
N SER A 799 10.14 27.17 -19.36
CA SER A 799 10.47 27.76 -18.04
C SER A 799 9.28 27.74 -17.10
N SER A 800 8.09 28.09 -17.60
CA SER A 800 6.83 28.05 -16.84
C SER A 800 6.52 26.64 -16.34
N LEU A 801 6.58 25.61 -17.21
CA LEU A 801 6.36 24.21 -16.81
C LEU A 801 7.40 23.72 -15.79
N ASN A 802 8.65 24.15 -15.92
CA ASN A 802 9.70 23.84 -14.94
C ASN A 802 9.42 24.49 -13.58
N ALA A 803 8.99 25.74 -13.56
CA ALA A 803 8.61 26.44 -12.34
C ALA A 803 7.39 25.77 -11.67
N LYS A 804 6.38 25.41 -12.47
CA LYS A 804 5.19 24.67 -12.01
C LYS A 804 5.59 23.31 -11.43
N LEU A 805 6.48 22.57 -12.09
CA LEU A 805 6.98 21.28 -11.61
C LEU A 805 7.70 21.43 -10.26
N ASN A 806 8.62 22.37 -10.15
CA ASN A 806 9.32 22.63 -8.90
C ASN A 806 8.35 23.04 -7.78
N THR A 807 7.36 23.87 -8.09
CA THR A 807 6.33 24.30 -7.15
C THR A 807 5.44 23.12 -6.71
N ALA A 808 5.00 22.30 -7.67
CA ALA A 808 4.17 21.12 -7.38
C ALA A 808 4.91 20.11 -6.49
N GLN A 809 6.18 19.85 -6.77
CA GLN A 809 7.01 18.94 -5.98
C GLN A 809 7.22 19.44 -4.55
N LYS A 810 7.43 20.75 -4.36
CA LYS A 810 7.57 21.37 -3.03
C LYS A 810 6.24 21.45 -2.29
N ASN A 811 5.15 21.75 -2.98
CA ASN A 811 3.83 21.96 -2.39
C ASN A 811 3.05 20.68 -2.11
N SER A 812 3.32 19.60 -2.82
CA SER A 812 2.55 18.35 -2.75
C SER A 812 2.47 17.74 -1.34
N PRO A 813 3.53 17.67 -0.53
CA PRO A 813 3.42 17.19 0.84
C PRO A 813 2.61 18.11 1.75
N LEU A 814 2.78 19.42 1.60
CA LEU A 814 2.05 20.43 2.38
C LEU A 814 0.54 20.38 2.08
N GLU A 815 0.19 20.23 0.81
CA GLU A 815 -1.22 20.14 0.40
C GLU A 815 -1.89 18.86 0.89
N ARG A 816 -1.16 17.73 0.92
CA ARG A 816 -1.65 16.48 1.53
C ARG A 816 -1.96 16.67 3.01
N GLU A 817 -1.11 17.38 3.72
CA GLU A 817 -1.33 17.69 5.13
C GLU A 817 -2.53 18.62 5.32
N ALA A 818 -2.65 19.68 4.51
CA ALA A 818 -3.82 20.55 4.54
C ALA A 818 -5.12 19.78 4.27
N HIS A 819 -5.12 18.82 3.35
CA HIS A 819 -6.26 17.94 3.09
C HIS A 819 -6.58 17.04 4.27
N ARG A 820 -5.57 16.44 4.89
CA ARG A 820 -5.74 15.61 6.08
C ARG A 820 -6.41 16.39 7.21
N LEU A 821 -5.89 17.58 7.51
CA LEU A 821 -6.45 18.47 8.54
C LEU A 821 -7.89 18.91 8.20
N THR A 822 -8.15 19.26 6.94
CA THR A 822 -9.47 19.66 6.48
C THR A 822 -10.49 18.55 6.62
N ASN A 823 -10.15 17.35 6.20
CA ASN A 823 -11.03 16.20 6.32
C ASN A 823 -11.33 15.87 7.79
N ALA A 824 -10.35 15.95 8.67
CA ALA A 824 -10.54 15.77 10.10
C ALA A 824 -11.49 16.83 10.67
N GLU A 825 -11.32 18.11 10.29
CA GLU A 825 -12.13 19.22 10.79
C GLU A 825 -13.57 19.21 10.23
N ILE A 826 -13.78 18.77 8.98
CA ILE A 826 -15.11 18.57 8.41
C ILE A 826 -15.87 17.48 9.16
N ARG A 827 -15.23 16.33 9.34
CA ARG A 827 -15.79 15.20 10.09
C ARG A 827 -16.19 15.63 11.49
N GLN A 828 -15.32 16.39 12.14
CA GLN A 828 -15.51 16.95 13.45
C GLN A 828 -16.79 17.81 13.55
N ARG A 829 -16.99 18.72 12.57
CA ARG A 829 -18.16 19.61 12.53
C ARG A 829 -19.46 18.88 12.17
N GLU A 830 -19.37 17.84 11.35
CA GLU A 830 -20.52 16.99 11.04
C GLU A 830 -21.00 16.26 12.28
N ILE A 831 -20.09 15.73 13.09
CA ILE A 831 -20.40 15.06 14.36
C ILE A 831 -20.96 16.04 15.40
N GLU A 832 -20.40 17.23 15.51
CA GLU A 832 -20.96 18.28 16.39
C GLU A 832 -22.41 18.58 16.04
N ARG A 833 -22.67 18.77 14.74
CA ARG A 833 -24.00 19.06 14.29
C ARG A 833 -24.98 17.90 14.51
N GLU A 834 -24.52 16.65 14.37
CA GLU A 834 -25.31 15.48 14.74
C GLU A 834 -25.68 15.45 16.23
N ARG A 835 -24.73 15.77 17.11
CA ARG A 835 -24.99 15.91 18.53
C ARG A 835 -25.99 17.00 18.84
N ASP A 836 -25.80 18.17 18.23
CA ASP A 836 -26.70 19.30 18.40
C ASP A 836 -28.11 18.95 17.91
N MET A 837 -28.26 18.18 16.83
CA MET A 837 -29.54 17.70 16.33
C MET A 837 -30.24 16.70 17.27
N VAL A 838 -29.51 15.98 18.12
CA VAL A 838 -30.08 15.12 19.15
C VAL A 838 -30.72 15.97 20.26
N HIS A 839 -30.13 17.14 20.56
CA HIS A 839 -30.61 18.06 21.61
C HIS A 839 -31.61 19.10 21.08
N ASP A 840 -31.54 19.43 19.79
CA ASP A 840 -32.48 20.34 19.11
C ASP A 840 -33.09 19.72 17.86
N PRO A 841 -34.32 19.18 17.96
CA PRO A 841 -35.01 18.55 16.82
C PRO A 841 -35.33 19.48 15.64
N LYS A 842 -35.17 20.81 15.84
CA LYS A 842 -35.38 21.80 14.75
C LYS A 842 -34.14 21.96 13.87
N LEU A 843 -32.99 21.53 14.35
CA LEU A 843 -31.75 21.59 13.59
C LEU A 843 -31.77 20.55 12.46
N LYS A 844 -31.47 20.98 11.22
CA LYS A 844 -31.43 20.11 10.04
C LYS A 844 -29.99 19.76 9.69
N PRO A 845 -29.76 18.62 9.04
CA PRO A 845 -28.44 18.28 8.47
C PRO A 845 -27.97 19.37 7.51
N LEU A 846 -26.64 19.57 7.44
CA LEU A 846 -26.05 20.49 6.48
C LEU A 846 -26.41 20.08 5.04
N THR A 847 -26.88 21.03 4.27
CA THR A 847 -27.12 20.85 2.85
C THR A 847 -25.81 20.62 2.09
N ALA A 848 -25.88 20.00 0.92
CA ALA A 848 -24.69 19.78 0.09
C ALA A 848 -23.95 21.08 -0.25
N GLU A 849 -24.67 22.19 -0.38
CA GLU A 849 -24.07 23.50 -0.63
C GLU A 849 -23.35 24.07 0.61
N GLU A 850 -23.94 23.95 1.79
CA GLU A 850 -23.33 24.35 3.06
C GLU A 850 -22.06 23.52 3.34
N LYS A 851 -22.12 22.19 3.13
CA LYS A 851 -20.94 21.32 3.23
C LYS A 851 -19.85 21.74 2.26
N ARG A 852 -20.18 22.09 1.03
CA ARG A 852 -19.21 22.57 0.04
C ARG A 852 -18.57 23.91 0.43
N LYS A 853 -19.37 24.86 0.95
CA LYS A 853 -18.87 26.15 1.43
C LYS A 853 -17.99 25.98 2.66
N MET A 854 -18.38 25.12 3.58
CA MET A 854 -17.60 24.77 4.76
C MET A 854 -16.25 24.14 4.36
N ASN A 855 -16.26 23.14 3.48
CA ASN A 855 -15.05 22.50 2.97
C ASN A 855 -14.08 23.49 2.34
N ALA A 856 -14.59 24.42 1.51
CA ALA A 856 -13.77 25.43 0.87
C ALA A 856 -13.09 26.38 1.90
N ARG A 857 -13.83 26.79 2.93
CA ARG A 857 -13.29 27.66 4.01
C ARG A 857 -12.23 26.93 4.84
N LEU A 858 -12.51 25.71 5.25
CA LEU A 858 -11.59 24.91 6.05
C LEU A 858 -10.32 24.57 5.28
N MET A 859 -10.45 24.24 4.00
CA MET A 859 -9.30 23.98 3.16
C MET A 859 -8.41 25.21 2.97
N ALA A 860 -9.00 26.40 2.81
CA ALA A 860 -8.23 27.64 2.73
C ALA A 860 -7.47 27.90 4.04
N LYS A 861 -8.15 27.79 5.19
CA LYS A 861 -7.55 27.93 6.53
C LYS A 861 -6.39 26.96 6.75
N ASN A 862 -6.60 25.68 6.45
CA ASN A 862 -5.58 24.64 6.69
C ASN A 862 -4.40 24.73 5.73
N ARG A 863 -4.59 25.22 4.49
CA ARG A 863 -3.48 25.58 3.60
C ARG A 863 -2.61 26.67 4.17
N GLU A 864 -3.23 27.73 4.69
CA GLU A 864 -2.52 28.83 5.34
C GLU A 864 -1.73 28.33 6.55
N LEU A 865 -2.36 27.48 7.37
CA LEU A 865 -1.75 26.92 8.58
C LEU A 865 -0.48 26.10 8.29
N VAL A 866 -0.48 25.27 7.22
CA VAL A 866 0.68 24.44 6.86
C VAL A 866 1.61 25.11 5.84
N GLY A 867 1.34 26.33 5.43
CA GLY A 867 2.11 27.05 4.42
C GLY A 867 1.97 26.48 3.00
N ALA A 868 0.90 25.71 2.74
CA ALA A 868 0.65 25.17 1.41
C ALA A 868 0.11 26.26 0.47
N LYS A 869 0.61 26.29 -0.75
CA LYS A 869 0.06 27.13 -1.80
C LYS A 869 -1.33 26.64 -2.24
N SER A 870 -2.02 27.44 -3.05
CA SER A 870 -3.39 27.13 -3.46
C SER A 870 -3.52 25.79 -4.19
N ARG A 871 -4.73 25.22 -4.26
CA ARG A 871 -5.02 23.96 -4.97
C ARG A 871 -4.56 23.98 -6.43
N LYS A 872 -4.49 25.15 -7.06
CA LYS A 872 -3.99 25.31 -8.44
C LYS A 872 -2.52 24.90 -8.58
N ASP A 873 -1.75 24.98 -7.50
CA ASP A 873 -0.31 24.68 -7.49
C ASP A 873 -0.02 23.23 -7.05
N ARG A 874 -1.05 22.45 -6.73
CA ARG A 874 -0.92 21.04 -6.30
C ARG A 874 -0.60 20.12 -7.47
N SER A 875 -1.36 20.27 -8.55
CA SER A 875 -1.14 19.55 -9.80
C SER A 875 -0.78 20.54 -10.88
N ILE A 876 0.15 20.17 -11.72
CA ILE A 876 0.56 21.02 -12.83
C ILE A 876 -0.62 21.18 -13.78
N THR A 877 -1.08 22.42 -13.93
CA THR A 877 -2.08 22.78 -14.94
C THR A 877 -1.34 23.24 -16.16
N ILE A 878 -1.49 22.52 -17.26
CA ILE A 878 -0.84 22.83 -18.54
C ILE A 878 -1.78 23.73 -19.32
N ASP A 879 -1.35 24.95 -19.67
CA ASP A 879 -2.11 25.86 -20.52
C ASP A 879 -1.95 25.52 -22.02
N ASP A 880 -2.64 26.27 -22.89
CA ASP A 880 -2.64 25.96 -24.33
C ASP A 880 -1.28 26.18 -24.99
N ASN A 881 -0.52 27.20 -24.56
CA ASN A 881 0.81 27.47 -25.11
C ASN A 881 1.82 26.43 -24.64
N GLU A 882 1.76 26.04 -23.37
CA GLU A 882 2.57 24.97 -22.81
C GLU A 882 2.25 23.64 -23.48
N TRP A 883 0.97 23.39 -23.80
CA TRP A 883 0.56 22.22 -24.56
C TRP A 883 1.14 22.20 -25.97
N ASN A 884 1.14 23.34 -26.65
CA ASN A 884 1.78 23.50 -27.95
C ASN A 884 3.30 23.26 -27.86
N ALA A 885 3.95 23.73 -26.81
CA ALA A 885 5.35 23.45 -26.53
C ALA A 885 5.64 21.95 -26.37
N ILE A 886 4.74 21.23 -25.65
CA ILE A 886 4.82 19.76 -25.51
C ILE A 886 4.65 19.10 -26.88
N LEU A 887 3.65 19.49 -27.67
CA LEU A 887 3.40 18.94 -29.01
C LEU A 887 4.56 19.18 -29.97
N ALA A 888 5.23 20.31 -29.86
CA ALA A 888 6.41 20.66 -30.67
C ALA A 888 7.69 19.91 -30.23
N GLY A 889 7.65 19.13 -29.15
CA GLY A 889 8.81 18.42 -28.63
C GLY A 889 9.79 19.32 -27.88
N ALA A 890 9.34 20.48 -27.36
CA ALA A 890 10.18 21.40 -26.60
C ALA A 890 10.66 20.86 -25.26
N ILE A 891 10.07 19.75 -24.79
CA ILE A 891 10.36 19.13 -23.50
C ILE A 891 10.85 17.71 -23.72
N SER A 892 11.93 17.32 -23.03
CA SER A 892 12.46 15.95 -23.11
C SER A 892 11.47 14.92 -22.53
N ASP A 893 11.47 13.72 -23.08
CA ASP A 893 10.57 12.62 -22.70
C ASP A 893 10.62 12.32 -21.20
N SER A 894 11.82 12.28 -20.61
CA SER A 894 12.01 12.03 -19.16
C SER A 894 11.39 13.14 -18.30
N LYS A 895 11.52 14.39 -18.73
CA LYS A 895 10.98 15.54 -18.02
C LYS A 895 9.45 15.62 -18.16
N LEU A 896 8.96 15.30 -19.36
CA LEU A 896 7.52 15.22 -19.60
C LEU A 896 6.88 14.13 -18.73
N LYS A 897 7.50 12.94 -18.59
CA LYS A 897 7.02 11.91 -17.65
C LYS A 897 6.90 12.45 -16.22
N THR A 898 7.91 13.20 -15.75
CA THR A 898 7.87 13.79 -14.40
C THR A 898 6.74 14.83 -14.26
N ILE A 899 6.49 15.62 -15.30
CA ILE A 899 5.37 16.57 -15.34
C ILE A 899 4.04 15.82 -15.28
N LEU A 900 3.90 14.73 -16.05
CA LEU A 900 2.70 13.91 -16.06
C LEU A 900 2.41 13.27 -14.69
N ASP A 901 3.44 12.80 -14.00
CA ASP A 901 3.31 12.23 -12.65
C ASP A 901 2.83 13.25 -11.60
N ASN A 902 3.06 14.54 -11.85
CA ASN A 902 2.64 15.65 -10.99
C ASN A 902 1.42 16.43 -11.52
N SER A 903 0.77 15.94 -12.56
CA SER A 903 -0.41 16.55 -13.18
C SER A 903 -1.68 15.75 -12.83
N ASP A 904 -2.85 16.38 -12.95
CA ASP A 904 -4.12 15.68 -12.78
C ASP A 904 -4.35 14.71 -13.94
N PRO A 905 -4.44 13.39 -13.68
CA PRO A 905 -4.60 12.39 -14.74
C PRO A 905 -5.87 12.58 -15.58
N LYS A 906 -6.97 13.04 -14.97
CA LYS A 906 -8.24 13.23 -15.68
C LYS A 906 -8.14 14.40 -16.67
N ILE A 907 -7.59 15.52 -16.21
CA ILE A 907 -7.41 16.72 -17.05
C ILE A 907 -6.44 16.45 -18.19
N LEU A 908 -5.33 15.75 -17.91
CA LEU A 908 -4.36 15.33 -18.94
C LEU A 908 -5.00 14.44 -20.00
N ARG A 909 -5.79 13.47 -19.56
CA ARG A 909 -6.48 12.53 -20.44
C ARG A 909 -7.48 13.26 -21.32
N GLU A 910 -8.29 14.15 -20.76
CA GLU A 910 -9.24 14.97 -21.50
C GLU A 910 -8.56 15.86 -22.53
N ARG A 911 -7.44 16.49 -22.16
CA ARG A 911 -6.67 17.34 -23.09
C ARG A 911 -5.98 16.58 -24.22
N ALA A 912 -5.49 15.39 -23.93
CA ALA A 912 -4.83 14.54 -24.91
C ALA A 912 -5.81 13.85 -25.87
N MET A 913 -7.12 13.87 -25.57
CA MET A 913 -8.14 13.33 -26.45
C MET A 913 -8.37 14.21 -27.69
N PRO A 914 -8.64 13.60 -28.85
CA PRO A 914 -9.04 14.33 -30.05
C PRO A 914 -10.29 15.20 -29.79
N LYS A 915 -10.33 16.38 -30.34
CA LYS A 915 -11.50 17.28 -30.22
C LYS A 915 -12.80 16.62 -30.66
N GLU A 916 -12.74 15.72 -31.64
CA GLU A 916 -13.89 14.96 -32.15
C GLU A 916 -14.41 13.88 -31.20
N THR A 917 -13.56 13.27 -30.35
CA THR A 917 -13.97 12.28 -29.34
C THR A 917 -14.54 12.92 -28.07
N ARG A 918 -14.50 14.23 -27.94
CA ARG A 918 -15.23 14.97 -26.90
C ARG A 918 -16.73 15.04 -27.17
N LYS A 919 -17.18 14.59 -28.34
CA LYS A 919 -18.62 14.45 -28.63
C LYS A 919 -19.19 13.32 -27.78
N LEU A 920 -20.25 13.68 -27.06
CA LEU A 920 -20.99 12.71 -26.27
C LEU A 920 -21.65 11.69 -27.23
N ASN A 921 -21.65 10.43 -26.85
CA ASN A 921 -22.32 9.40 -27.63
C ASN A 921 -23.82 9.55 -27.59
N SER A 922 -24.55 8.90 -28.51
CA SER A 922 -26.00 9.00 -28.62
C SER A 922 -26.74 8.68 -27.31
N THR A 923 -26.25 7.72 -26.52
CA THR A 923 -26.79 7.35 -25.21
C THR A 923 -26.61 8.46 -24.18
N GLN A 924 -25.46 9.09 -24.15
CA GLN A 924 -25.17 10.22 -23.27
C GLN A 924 -25.99 11.45 -23.66
N VAL A 925 -26.14 11.72 -24.97
CA VAL A 925 -27.00 12.80 -25.48
C VAL A 925 -28.46 12.53 -25.14
N GLY A 926 -28.92 11.29 -25.28
CA GLY A 926 -30.26 10.88 -24.87
C GLY A 926 -30.50 11.08 -23.37
N ARG A 927 -29.51 10.77 -22.55
CA ARG A 927 -29.56 11.00 -21.10
C ARG A 927 -29.58 12.48 -20.73
N ILE A 928 -28.84 13.33 -21.45
CA ILE A 928 -28.86 14.79 -21.27
C ILE A 928 -30.25 15.33 -21.60
N LYS A 929 -30.84 14.90 -22.72
CA LYS A 929 -32.20 15.32 -23.14
C LYS A 929 -33.26 14.88 -22.13
N ALA A 930 -33.15 13.65 -21.60
CA ALA A 930 -34.05 13.14 -20.57
C ALA A 930 -33.89 13.90 -19.23
N LEU A 931 -32.70 14.23 -18.82
CA LEU A 931 -32.44 15.03 -17.61
C LEU A 931 -32.96 16.47 -17.77
N SER A 932 -32.79 17.05 -18.94
CA SER A 932 -33.37 18.37 -19.27
C SER A 932 -34.87 18.35 -19.24
N ALA A 933 -35.51 17.34 -19.87
CA ALA A 933 -36.94 17.14 -19.84
C ALA A 933 -37.51 16.91 -18.43
N SER A 934 -36.72 16.36 -17.52
CA SER A 934 -37.06 16.21 -16.09
C SER A 934 -36.89 17.48 -15.27
N GLY A 935 -36.64 18.64 -15.91
CA GLY A 935 -36.52 19.95 -15.25
C GLY A 935 -35.20 20.24 -14.55
N LYS A 936 -34.16 19.45 -14.79
CA LYS A 936 -32.84 19.74 -14.22
C LYS A 936 -32.14 20.90 -14.93
N THR A 937 -31.47 21.74 -14.17
CA THR A 937 -30.70 22.88 -14.71
C THR A 937 -29.46 22.39 -15.46
N LEU A 938 -28.97 23.18 -16.44
CA LEU A 938 -27.73 22.87 -17.17
C LEU A 938 -26.58 22.54 -16.26
N LYS A 939 -26.49 23.20 -15.12
CA LYS A 939 -25.44 22.98 -14.12
C LYS A 939 -25.58 21.62 -13.43
N GLN A 940 -26.80 21.21 -13.07
CA GLN A 940 -27.07 19.90 -12.47
C GLN A 940 -26.84 18.76 -13.47
N ILE A 941 -27.17 18.99 -14.74
CA ILE A 941 -26.94 18.01 -15.81
C ILE A 941 -25.41 17.88 -16.04
N ALA A 942 -24.66 18.98 -16.10
CA ALA A 942 -23.22 19.00 -16.27
C ALA A 942 -22.52 18.25 -15.13
N GLU A 943 -22.94 18.48 -13.91
CA GLU A 943 -22.40 17.84 -12.71
C GLU A 943 -22.70 16.32 -12.69
N GLN A 944 -23.90 15.91 -13.12
CA GLN A 944 -24.33 14.51 -13.16
C GLN A 944 -23.70 13.74 -14.34
N MET A 945 -23.39 14.43 -15.43
CA MET A 945 -22.78 13.85 -16.63
C MET A 945 -21.25 13.93 -16.63
N GLY A 946 -20.66 14.67 -15.69
CA GLY A 946 -19.22 14.88 -15.59
C GLY A 946 -18.62 15.71 -16.74
N VAL A 947 -19.42 16.59 -17.37
CA VAL A 947 -19.02 17.43 -18.50
C VAL A 947 -19.26 18.92 -18.20
N SER A 948 -18.72 19.80 -19.05
CA SER A 948 -18.90 21.25 -18.85
C SER A 948 -20.33 21.72 -19.14
N VAL A 949 -20.77 22.80 -18.48
CA VAL A 949 -22.07 23.42 -18.73
C VAL A 949 -22.20 23.88 -20.21
N SER A 950 -21.10 24.35 -20.81
CA SER A 950 -21.04 24.71 -22.21
C SER A 950 -21.32 23.51 -23.14
N THR A 951 -20.73 22.35 -22.83
CA THR A 951 -20.99 21.10 -23.56
C THR A 951 -22.47 20.73 -23.51
N ILE A 952 -23.09 20.76 -22.30
CA ILE A 952 -24.53 20.48 -22.16
C ILE A 952 -25.38 21.45 -22.96
N SER A 953 -25.05 22.76 -22.88
CA SER A 953 -25.77 23.81 -23.63
C SER A 953 -25.71 23.61 -25.16
N GLU A 954 -24.53 23.18 -25.65
CA GLU A 954 -24.32 22.93 -27.08
C GLU A 954 -25.20 21.76 -27.58
N TYR A 955 -25.23 20.66 -26.85
CA TYR A 955 -26.03 19.48 -27.20
C TYR A 955 -27.55 19.68 -27.05
N LEU A 956 -27.97 20.59 -26.19
CA LEU A 956 -29.38 20.95 -26.04
C LEU A 956 -29.85 22.00 -27.08
N LYS A 957 -28.93 22.83 -27.64
CA LYS A 957 -29.20 23.81 -28.68
C LYS A 957 -29.14 23.22 -30.09
N GLY A 958 -28.40 22.14 -30.29
CA GLY A 958 -28.15 21.51 -31.60
C GLY A 958 -29.12 20.38 -31.95
N GLY A 959 -30.25 20.24 -31.24
CA GLY A 959 -31.24 19.18 -31.45
C GLY A 959 -32.62 19.69 -31.80
#